data_01f0dd1e27dba3841f7f2908ca8eecde
#
_entry.id   01f0dd1e27dba3841f7f2908ca8eecde
#
_cell.length_a   1.000
_cell.length_b   1.000
_cell.length_c   1.000
_cell.angle_alpha   90.00
_cell.angle_beta   90.00
_cell.angle_gamma   90.00
#
_symmetry.space_group_name_H-M   'P 1'
#
loop_
_entity.id
_entity.type
_entity.pdbx_description
1 polymer ?
#
loop_
_entity_poly.entity_id
_entity_poly.type
_entity_poly.pdbx_seq_one_letter_code
_entity_poly.pdbx_strand_id
1 'polypeptide(L)'
;MVQGEVLDTKGEGLIGAVVLLVNPKDSTIACHTVSDYSGHFAFHCKATGEYWLQAHLLGYLTQGQTVVVPTEQMVIFKLPDDPKEIEQVRIGARRTGVKVSGDTIGYSVKAYTTGAEKTLGDLLARLPGLKVSQDGRVTAQGQQVEKILFNGRDLFGKNVGLATQNISSEVADTVRVVHGYSEYNLLDGFQNRDKTVIDVGVKEGMWNRVSGTVEAGGGYKSFYEGRGNAMFLGKTLMVSAIAAGNNTGESTFTVADYIALQGGIAGDDGVYTIKLSNSGFMGNLLFPPNDTYRLRNHMGSLNLTYNQEKRVKINVGGLFSQGDNASESSLLRQLISAQGGASPYFSRERSESSNIGGVALFGLTLNPTDEWLISYSGSGDLSRTYKHERIDDEVGGATVTTLQRFPDRPVSMLHRASITYRLGDHLLQAHGSYQFSESRPNIEIESDELNLPFSATRLQNGKYDLHQDLYKRTQDLQGELVGKFRIAEEQLLEVRVGDKYQYHRYVSALTGASNPQPHPADQIPLYNDARLYLHYSHAGISWRKTEGAFRATLGAKGLMLYHDLQDSHAIPTLQADASDNPKGYSLFVSPMVNLAYRFSNLHRLGISYSMDLENTGIRPLTSGYTAQSYRSFWWGGRGHRDWVYLKHRADLSYLLYNDDRSVSINANARYSRKREYATSTTVRGISSISETYRAPDNQELSAYLFLSKTFAAFWEISLNTSHSLDWAESRVNGLVQPRQSYEGSVEFGVTTSYKTPFNLTASAGGYHDRYVLNSGISRYTYGMAKGGVIFSKGSVKATLESGYSQSALRGRGIRNVLLETEISYEFWNHLSLVLIGRNLLNLNSRQWSKVSVSDLYRTEYTYGTLPGHILLKLRWEFGNKAKDGVEIKVRRR
;
A
#
# COMPACT_ATOMS: atom_id res chain seq x y z
N MET A 1 22.45 45.08 -18.40
CA MET A 1 21.02 45.17 -18.71
C MET A 1 20.90 45.37 -20.21
N VAL A 2 19.93 44.75 -20.88
CA VAL A 2 19.59 44.99 -22.27
C VAL A 2 18.14 45.43 -22.28
N GLN A 3 17.85 46.56 -22.93
CA GLN A 3 16.52 47.14 -22.99
C GLN A 3 16.24 47.75 -24.37
N GLY A 4 14.98 47.82 -24.75
CA GLY A 4 14.61 48.37 -26.05
C GLY A 4 13.10 48.32 -26.31
N GLU A 5 12.76 48.54 -27.58
CA GLU A 5 11.39 48.57 -28.09
C GLU A 5 11.25 47.71 -29.33
N VAL A 6 10.10 47.03 -29.44
CA VAL A 6 9.69 46.30 -30.64
C VAL A 6 8.46 47.02 -31.22
N LEU A 7 8.60 47.54 -32.40
CA LEU A 7 7.58 48.35 -33.10
C LEU A 7 7.19 47.71 -34.43
N ASP A 8 6.04 48.00 -34.91
CA ASP A 8 5.66 47.72 -36.29
C ASP A 8 6.26 48.78 -37.29
N THR A 9 5.99 48.63 -38.56
CA THR A 9 6.47 49.60 -39.60
C THR A 9 5.84 50.97 -39.47
N LYS A 10 4.71 51.11 -38.74
CA LYS A 10 4.02 52.41 -38.47
C LYS A 10 4.49 53.06 -37.19
N GLY A 11 5.32 52.38 -36.41
CA GLY A 11 5.85 52.88 -35.15
C GLY A 11 4.96 52.56 -33.92
N GLU A 12 3.95 51.67 -34.06
CA GLU A 12 3.15 51.18 -32.94
C GLU A 12 3.86 50.06 -32.19
N GLY A 13 3.78 50.05 -30.85
CA GLY A 13 4.42 49.02 -30.04
C GLY A 13 3.80 47.65 -30.20
N LEU A 14 4.61 46.63 -30.41
CA LEU A 14 4.19 45.26 -30.61
C LEU A 14 4.26 44.49 -29.29
N ILE A 15 3.10 44.13 -28.75
CA ILE A 15 2.96 43.29 -27.54
C ILE A 15 3.27 41.84 -27.84
N GLY A 16 3.99 41.19 -26.92
CA GLY A 16 4.20 39.74 -27.01
C GLY A 16 5.31 39.31 -27.94
N ALA A 17 6.10 40.23 -28.46
CA ALA A 17 7.27 39.92 -29.27
C ALA A 17 8.35 39.26 -28.40
N VAL A 18 8.80 38.08 -28.77
CA VAL A 18 9.86 37.33 -28.08
C VAL A 18 11.21 37.92 -28.50
N VAL A 19 11.98 38.42 -27.54
CA VAL A 19 13.31 38.95 -27.76
C VAL A 19 14.35 37.96 -27.20
N LEU A 20 15.22 37.46 -28.05
CA LEU A 20 16.21 36.45 -27.76
C LEU A 20 17.63 37.03 -27.88
N LEU A 21 18.47 36.73 -26.89
CA LEU A 21 19.91 36.98 -26.95
C LEU A 21 20.63 35.68 -27.29
N VAL A 22 21.17 35.58 -28.49
CA VAL A 22 21.72 34.33 -29.03
C VAL A 22 23.24 34.46 -29.15
N ASN A 23 23.95 33.47 -28.69
CA ASN A 23 25.40 33.39 -28.87
C ASN A 23 25.73 33.07 -30.34
N PRO A 24 26.49 33.95 -31.04
CA PRO A 24 26.78 33.78 -32.46
C PRO A 24 27.67 32.57 -32.78
N LYS A 25 28.38 32.02 -31.77
CA LYS A 25 29.32 30.90 -31.97
C LYS A 25 28.65 29.52 -31.95
N ASP A 26 27.63 29.35 -31.16
CA ASP A 26 26.99 28.02 -30.94
C ASP A 26 25.45 28.06 -31.10
N SER A 27 24.91 29.26 -31.43
CA SER A 27 23.46 29.50 -31.58
C SER A 27 22.63 29.16 -30.31
N THR A 28 23.27 29.14 -29.14
CA THR A 28 22.55 28.97 -27.87
C THR A 28 21.90 30.25 -27.43
N ILE A 29 20.70 30.15 -26.82
CA ILE A 29 19.99 31.29 -26.23
C ILE A 29 20.55 31.57 -24.85
N ALA A 30 21.23 32.72 -24.70
CA ALA A 30 21.82 33.16 -23.43
C ALA A 30 20.74 33.73 -22.50
N CYS A 31 19.82 34.51 -23.02
CA CYS A 31 18.71 35.14 -22.28
C CYS A 31 17.55 35.42 -23.23
N HIS A 32 16.34 35.58 -22.68
CA HIS A 32 15.16 35.98 -23.44
C HIS A 32 14.19 36.80 -22.58
N THR A 33 13.31 37.55 -23.25
CA THR A 33 12.20 38.27 -22.64
C THR A 33 11.07 38.41 -23.66
N VAL A 34 9.97 39.04 -23.23
CA VAL A 34 8.82 39.33 -24.07
C VAL A 34 8.49 40.82 -23.95
N SER A 35 8.14 41.47 -25.04
CA SER A 35 7.73 42.85 -25.01
C SER A 35 6.38 43.07 -24.32
N ASP A 36 6.24 44.14 -23.60
CA ASP A 36 5.00 44.58 -22.92
C ASP A 36 3.96 45.15 -23.92
N TYR A 37 2.85 45.65 -23.37
CA TYR A 37 1.75 46.21 -24.19
C TYR A 37 2.13 47.49 -24.96
N SER A 38 3.26 48.14 -24.62
CA SER A 38 3.79 49.30 -25.32
C SER A 38 4.96 48.97 -26.25
N GLY A 39 5.28 47.65 -26.38
CA GLY A 39 6.39 47.16 -27.16
C GLY A 39 7.74 47.23 -26.46
N HIS A 40 7.82 47.69 -25.21
CA HIS A 40 9.09 47.76 -24.46
C HIS A 40 9.51 46.37 -23.97
N PHE A 41 10.83 46.15 -23.96
CA PHE A 41 11.43 44.99 -23.35
C PHE A 41 12.66 45.34 -22.52
N ALA A 42 12.89 44.61 -21.46
CA ALA A 42 14.09 44.74 -20.64
C ALA A 42 14.42 43.39 -20.00
N PHE A 43 15.69 43.02 -19.92
CA PHE A 43 16.14 41.89 -19.17
C PHE A 43 17.58 42.03 -18.68
N HIS A 44 17.87 41.33 -17.56
CA HIS A 44 19.20 41.25 -16.98
C HIS A 44 19.82 39.94 -17.40
N CYS A 45 20.95 39.98 -18.07
CA CYS A 45 21.67 38.79 -18.45
C CYS A 45 23.08 38.81 -17.83
N LYS A 46 23.55 37.68 -17.38
CA LYS A 46 24.91 37.48 -16.88
C LYS A 46 25.93 37.31 -18.01
N ALA A 47 25.47 37.23 -19.23
CA ALA A 47 26.31 37.13 -20.41
C ALA A 47 27.10 38.43 -20.60
N THR A 48 28.35 38.31 -21.06
CA THR A 48 29.22 39.42 -21.38
C THR A 48 29.89 39.18 -22.72
N GLY A 49 29.97 40.20 -23.56
CA GLY A 49 30.56 40.13 -24.91
C GLY A 49 29.58 40.38 -26.04
N GLU A 50 29.93 40.00 -27.24
CA GLU A 50 29.13 40.21 -28.44
C GLU A 50 28.10 39.09 -28.64
N TYR A 51 26.81 39.47 -28.81
CA TYR A 51 25.68 38.59 -28.98
C TYR A 51 24.78 39.04 -30.12
N TRP A 52 24.02 38.12 -30.71
CA TRP A 52 22.97 38.39 -31.68
C TRP A 52 21.64 38.54 -30.93
N LEU A 53 21.11 39.78 -30.90
CA LEU A 53 19.80 40.07 -30.32
C LEU A 53 18.77 40.08 -31.44
N GLN A 54 17.73 39.23 -31.31
CA GLN A 54 16.65 39.12 -32.31
C GLN A 54 15.28 39.25 -31.68
N ALA A 55 14.36 39.88 -32.39
CA ALA A 55 12.95 39.98 -32.02
C ALA A 55 12.10 39.18 -33.01
N HIS A 56 11.17 38.41 -32.48
CA HIS A 56 10.29 37.56 -33.24
C HIS A 56 8.85 37.73 -32.74
N LEU A 57 7.89 37.87 -33.70
CA LEU A 57 6.48 37.92 -33.41
C LEU A 57 5.74 37.21 -34.58
N LEU A 58 4.72 36.43 -34.23
CA LEU A 58 3.91 35.74 -35.24
C LEU A 58 3.20 36.77 -36.16
N GLY A 59 3.33 36.56 -37.43
CA GLY A 59 2.81 37.54 -38.45
C GLY A 59 3.77 38.64 -38.86
N TYR A 60 4.99 38.62 -38.32
CA TYR A 60 6.03 39.61 -38.62
C TYR A 60 7.34 38.94 -39.02
N LEU A 61 8.12 39.56 -39.88
CA LEU A 61 9.47 39.12 -40.24
C LEU A 61 10.43 39.35 -39.07
N THR A 62 11.13 38.29 -38.67
CA THR A 62 12.13 38.33 -37.59
C THR A 62 13.23 39.35 -37.94
N GLN A 63 13.56 40.23 -37.02
CA GLN A 63 14.66 41.20 -37.12
C GLN A 63 15.71 40.89 -36.04
N GLY A 64 16.97 41.13 -36.36
CA GLY A 64 18.07 40.88 -35.42
C GLY A 64 19.24 41.83 -35.66
N GLN A 65 19.99 42.13 -34.62
CA GLN A 65 21.24 42.90 -34.69
C GLN A 65 22.23 42.48 -33.63
N THR A 66 23.49 42.74 -33.88
CA THR A 66 24.57 42.45 -32.95
C THR A 66 24.56 43.48 -31.81
N VAL A 67 24.67 43.05 -30.58
CA VAL A 67 24.75 43.87 -29.36
C VAL A 67 25.92 43.41 -28.49
N VAL A 68 26.61 44.37 -27.86
CA VAL A 68 27.64 44.07 -26.86
C VAL A 68 27.00 44.16 -25.47
N VAL A 69 26.99 43.07 -24.72
CA VAL A 69 26.40 43.02 -23.40
C VAL A 69 27.48 43.13 -22.31
N PRO A 70 27.29 43.99 -21.28
CA PRO A 70 26.17 44.91 -21.02
C PRO A 70 26.10 46.09 -21.95
N THR A 71 24.91 46.56 -22.30
CA THR A 71 24.69 47.76 -23.11
C THR A 71 23.79 48.76 -22.37
N GLU A 72 24.11 50.06 -22.47
CA GLU A 72 23.26 51.16 -22.01
C GLU A 72 22.41 51.73 -23.14
N GLN A 73 22.67 51.31 -24.38
CA GLN A 73 21.92 51.81 -25.56
C GLN A 73 20.57 51.07 -25.66
N MET A 74 19.54 51.86 -25.89
CA MET A 74 18.19 51.36 -26.17
C MET A 74 18.14 50.76 -27.57
N VAL A 75 17.72 49.47 -27.70
CA VAL A 75 17.64 48.76 -28.96
C VAL A 75 16.21 48.85 -29.50
N ILE A 76 16.07 49.35 -30.74
CA ILE A 76 14.74 49.43 -31.40
C ILE A 76 14.68 48.46 -32.55
N PHE A 77 13.70 47.57 -32.52
CA PHE A 77 13.33 46.69 -33.61
C PHE A 77 12.09 47.21 -34.33
N LYS A 78 12.13 47.28 -35.63
CA LYS A 78 10.95 47.54 -36.49
C LYS A 78 10.66 46.26 -37.29
N LEU A 79 9.60 45.57 -36.92
CA LEU A 79 9.22 44.30 -37.53
C LEU A 79 8.28 44.59 -38.73
N PRO A 80 8.68 44.26 -39.98
CA PRO A 80 7.75 44.29 -41.12
C PRO A 80 6.74 43.17 -41.05
N ASP A 81 5.51 43.39 -41.54
CA ASP A 81 4.52 42.32 -41.70
C ASP A 81 5.07 41.19 -42.60
N ASP A 82 4.80 39.93 -42.24
CA ASP A 82 5.12 38.81 -43.08
C ASP A 82 3.84 38.43 -43.89
N PRO A 83 3.77 38.70 -45.18
CA PRO A 83 2.58 38.44 -46.01
C PRO A 83 2.44 36.98 -46.43
N LYS A 84 3.34 36.08 -46.05
CA LYS A 84 3.23 34.69 -46.35
C LYS A 84 2.15 34.04 -45.49
N GLU A 85 1.11 33.48 -46.14
CA GLU A 85 0.21 32.52 -45.51
C GLU A 85 1.04 31.45 -44.84
N ILE A 86 0.74 31.25 -43.55
CA ILE A 86 1.47 30.29 -42.70
C ILE A 86 1.20 28.89 -43.26
N GLU A 87 2.07 28.33 -44.09
CA GLU A 87 2.23 26.89 -44.17
C GLU A 87 2.47 26.38 -42.76
N GLN A 88 1.64 25.43 -42.34
CA GLN A 88 1.71 24.82 -41.01
C GLN A 88 3.18 24.50 -40.68
N VAL A 89 3.87 25.35 -39.94
CA VAL A 89 5.19 25.05 -39.42
C VAL A 89 4.97 23.90 -38.42
N ARG A 90 5.18 22.67 -38.88
CA ARG A 90 5.39 21.53 -37.95
C ARG A 90 6.70 21.83 -37.22
N ILE A 91 6.58 22.56 -36.10
CA ILE A 91 7.64 22.63 -35.13
C ILE A 91 7.81 21.21 -34.60
N GLY A 92 8.79 20.48 -35.15
CA GLY A 92 9.27 19.24 -34.59
C GLY A 92 10.07 19.54 -33.32
N ALA A 93 9.48 20.23 -32.33
CA ALA A 93 9.98 20.15 -31.00
C ALA A 93 9.99 18.67 -30.65
N ARG A 94 11.13 18.07 -30.37
CA ARG A 94 11.21 16.81 -29.65
C ARG A 94 10.35 17.03 -28.40
N ARG A 95 9.09 16.61 -28.47
CA ARG A 95 8.22 16.56 -27.29
C ARG A 95 8.90 15.59 -26.35
N THR A 96 9.61 16.08 -25.37
CA THR A 96 9.88 15.31 -24.17
C THR A 96 8.49 14.90 -23.71
N GLY A 97 8.22 13.60 -23.66
CA GLY A 97 6.89 13.07 -23.30
C GLY A 97 6.48 13.45 -21.86
N VAL A 98 7.35 14.20 -21.17
CA VAL A 98 7.21 14.69 -19.79
C VAL A 98 7.28 16.21 -19.78
N LYS A 99 6.41 16.84 -19.00
CA LYS A 99 6.42 18.27 -18.70
C LYS A 99 6.30 18.46 -17.19
N VAL A 100 7.25 19.13 -16.58
CA VAL A 100 7.20 19.49 -15.14
C VAL A 100 6.75 20.94 -14.99
N SER A 101 5.76 21.18 -14.14
CA SER A 101 5.26 22.51 -13.81
C SER A 101 4.92 22.58 -12.32
N GLY A 102 5.73 23.24 -11.53
CA GLY A 102 5.57 23.31 -10.07
C GLY A 102 5.62 21.91 -9.43
N ASP A 103 4.56 21.56 -8.73
CA ASP A 103 4.39 20.25 -8.07
C ASP A 103 3.77 19.18 -8.99
N THR A 104 3.64 19.45 -10.29
CA THR A 104 2.95 18.58 -11.25
C THR A 104 3.91 18.08 -12.32
N ILE A 105 3.91 16.76 -12.53
CA ILE A 105 4.60 16.08 -13.63
C ILE A 105 3.56 15.59 -14.62
N GLY A 106 3.54 16.16 -15.82
CA GLY A 106 2.62 15.79 -16.89
C GLY A 106 3.27 14.87 -17.91
N TYR A 107 2.61 13.76 -18.25
CA TYR A 107 3.02 12.80 -19.26
C TYR A 107 2.05 12.84 -20.43
N SER A 108 2.59 12.89 -21.66
CA SER A 108 1.81 12.63 -22.88
C SER A 108 1.70 11.14 -23.09
N VAL A 109 0.49 10.58 -22.98
CA VAL A 109 0.26 9.14 -23.13
C VAL A 109 0.80 8.61 -24.46
N LYS A 110 0.60 9.36 -25.57
CA LYS A 110 1.06 8.99 -26.92
C LYS A 110 2.58 8.80 -27.04
N ALA A 111 3.36 9.39 -26.13
CA ALA A 111 4.82 9.28 -26.15
C ALA A 111 5.33 7.96 -25.56
N TYR A 112 4.55 7.33 -24.68
CA TYR A 112 4.98 6.16 -23.90
C TYR A 112 4.19 4.89 -24.18
N THR A 113 3.07 4.97 -24.90
CA THR A 113 2.28 3.79 -25.25
C THR A 113 2.89 3.03 -26.40
N THR A 114 2.95 1.70 -26.26
CA THR A 114 3.34 0.75 -27.29
C THR A 114 2.13 0.15 -28.03
N GLY A 115 0.91 0.40 -27.50
CA GLY A 115 -0.33 -0.21 -27.96
C GLY A 115 -0.58 -1.61 -27.36
N ALA A 116 0.32 -2.09 -26.48
CA ALA A 116 0.16 -3.35 -25.77
C ALA A 116 -0.61 -3.18 -24.44
N GLU A 117 -0.68 -1.96 -23.94
CA GLU A 117 -1.32 -1.62 -22.69
C GLU A 117 -2.83 -1.78 -22.80
N LYS A 118 -3.44 -2.58 -21.94
CA LYS A 118 -4.87 -2.84 -21.90
C LYS A 118 -5.57 -2.01 -20.84
N THR A 119 -4.95 -1.95 -19.66
CA THR A 119 -5.50 -1.24 -18.51
C THR A 119 -4.77 0.08 -18.26
N LEU A 120 -5.39 0.95 -17.48
CA LEU A 120 -4.74 2.15 -16.98
C LEU A 120 -3.47 1.82 -16.19
N GLY A 121 -3.46 0.70 -15.45
CA GLY A 121 -2.29 0.22 -14.73
C GLY A 121 -1.13 -0.13 -15.64
N ASP A 122 -1.40 -0.84 -16.75
CA ASP A 122 -0.37 -1.14 -17.76
C ASP A 122 0.23 0.13 -18.35
N LEU A 123 -0.62 1.13 -18.62
CA LEU A 123 -0.18 2.44 -19.09
C LEU A 123 0.69 3.15 -18.06
N LEU A 124 0.23 3.23 -16.80
CA LEU A 124 0.97 3.91 -15.72
C LEU A 124 2.32 3.24 -15.47
N ALA A 125 2.41 1.91 -15.58
CA ALA A 125 3.67 1.18 -15.44
C ALA A 125 4.71 1.51 -16.54
N ARG A 126 4.29 2.12 -17.65
CA ARG A 126 5.18 2.58 -18.74
C ARG A 126 5.73 3.98 -18.52
N LEU A 127 5.11 4.75 -17.64
CA LEU A 127 5.51 6.14 -17.42
C LEU A 127 6.73 6.20 -16.49
N PRO A 128 7.77 6.97 -16.85
CA PRO A 128 8.97 7.07 -16.04
C PRO A 128 8.67 7.51 -14.59
N GLY A 129 9.30 6.84 -13.63
CA GLY A 129 9.12 7.13 -12.21
C GLY A 129 7.80 6.65 -11.60
N LEU A 130 6.93 5.97 -12.36
CA LEU A 130 5.76 5.30 -11.84
C LEU A 130 6.00 3.79 -11.74
N LYS A 131 5.51 3.18 -10.67
CA LYS A 131 5.48 1.72 -10.49
C LYS A 131 4.07 1.31 -10.13
N VAL A 132 3.60 0.24 -10.75
CA VAL A 132 2.31 -0.38 -10.47
C VAL A 132 2.58 -1.78 -9.94
N SER A 133 2.11 -2.06 -8.71
CA SER A 133 2.22 -3.38 -8.09
C SER A 133 1.15 -4.32 -8.65
N GLN A 134 1.30 -5.64 -8.41
CA GLN A 134 0.31 -6.64 -8.84
C GLN A 134 -1.10 -6.36 -8.32
N ASP A 135 -1.22 -5.75 -7.16
CA ASP A 135 -2.48 -5.34 -6.55
C ASP A 135 -3.01 -4.00 -7.08
N GLY A 136 -2.40 -3.42 -8.12
CA GLY A 136 -2.81 -2.18 -8.76
C GLY A 136 -2.46 -0.90 -8.00
N ARG A 137 -1.74 -0.99 -6.88
CA ARG A 137 -1.23 0.21 -6.19
C ARG A 137 -0.18 0.88 -7.05
N VAL A 138 -0.20 2.21 -7.05
CA VAL A 138 0.76 3.01 -7.80
C VAL A 138 1.66 3.77 -6.84
N THR A 139 2.94 3.73 -7.13
CA THR A 139 3.92 4.65 -6.52
C THR A 139 4.44 5.58 -7.61
N ALA A 140 4.45 6.86 -7.34
CA ALA A 140 4.99 7.89 -8.22
C ALA A 140 6.21 8.51 -7.54
N GLN A 141 7.37 8.43 -8.20
CA GLN A 141 8.66 8.85 -7.65
C GLN A 141 8.93 8.32 -6.23
N GLY A 142 8.50 7.06 -5.99
CA GLY A 142 8.62 6.40 -4.70
C GLY A 142 7.60 6.82 -3.64
N GLN A 143 6.69 7.75 -3.94
CA GLN A 143 5.57 8.11 -3.07
C GLN A 143 4.33 7.32 -3.47
N GLN A 144 3.59 6.81 -2.49
CA GLN A 144 2.34 6.13 -2.78
C GLN A 144 1.31 7.14 -3.31
N VAL A 145 0.68 6.79 -4.43
CA VAL A 145 -0.43 7.56 -5.00
C VAL A 145 -1.68 7.30 -4.17
N GLU A 146 -2.29 8.37 -3.66
CA GLU A 146 -3.48 8.24 -2.82
C GLU A 146 -4.77 8.11 -3.63
N LYS A 147 -4.84 8.77 -4.79
CA LYS A 147 -6.05 8.82 -5.64
C LYS A 147 -5.69 8.91 -7.12
N ILE A 148 -6.60 8.41 -7.94
CA ILE A 148 -6.61 8.69 -9.39
C ILE A 148 -7.83 9.56 -9.70
N LEU A 149 -7.57 10.72 -10.23
CA LEU A 149 -8.57 11.69 -10.68
C LEU A 149 -8.78 11.55 -12.19
N PHE A 150 -9.95 11.94 -12.67
CA PHE A 150 -10.29 11.99 -14.08
C PHE A 150 -10.74 13.40 -14.45
N ASN A 151 -9.86 14.16 -15.13
CA ASN A 151 -10.02 15.60 -15.36
C ASN A 151 -10.32 16.36 -14.05
N GLY A 152 -9.53 16.11 -13.01
CA GLY A 152 -9.65 16.72 -11.69
C GLY A 152 -10.80 16.19 -10.84
N ARG A 153 -11.55 15.17 -11.30
CA ARG A 153 -12.69 14.59 -10.57
C ARG A 153 -12.29 13.29 -9.89
N ASP A 154 -12.58 13.19 -8.62
CA ASP A 154 -12.43 11.96 -7.85
C ASP A 154 -13.67 11.07 -8.06
N LEU A 155 -13.51 10.02 -8.85
CA LEU A 155 -14.57 9.07 -9.20
C LEU A 155 -14.43 7.73 -8.45
N PHE A 156 -13.23 7.39 -8.04
CA PHE A 156 -12.91 6.12 -7.41
C PHE A 156 -12.51 6.26 -5.93
N GLY A 157 -12.49 7.48 -5.40
CA GLY A 157 -11.94 7.74 -4.07
C GLY A 157 -10.46 7.37 -4.02
N LYS A 158 -10.06 6.70 -2.97
CA LYS A 158 -8.70 6.17 -2.84
C LYS A 158 -8.51 4.80 -3.51
N ASN A 159 -9.46 4.37 -4.36
CA ASN A 159 -9.41 3.08 -5.03
C ASN A 159 -8.52 3.11 -6.29
N VAL A 160 -7.23 3.28 -6.05
CA VAL A 160 -6.21 3.30 -7.10
C VAL A 160 -6.20 1.98 -7.86
N GLY A 161 -6.26 0.84 -7.16
CA GLY A 161 -6.24 -0.49 -7.75
C GLY A 161 -7.45 -0.75 -8.66
N LEU A 162 -8.65 -0.35 -8.24
CA LEU A 162 -9.85 -0.47 -9.07
C LEU A 162 -9.73 0.34 -10.37
N ALA A 163 -9.22 1.57 -10.26
CA ALA A 163 -8.99 2.42 -11.43
C ALA A 163 -7.93 1.82 -12.36
N THR A 164 -6.80 1.37 -11.82
CA THR A 164 -5.68 0.86 -12.62
C THR A 164 -5.99 -0.47 -13.29
N GLN A 165 -6.73 -1.36 -12.64
CA GLN A 165 -6.99 -2.70 -13.15
C GLN A 165 -8.21 -2.79 -14.08
N ASN A 166 -9.16 -1.85 -13.96
CA ASN A 166 -10.45 -1.97 -14.65
C ASN A 166 -10.75 -0.86 -15.66
N ILE A 167 -9.98 0.23 -15.66
CA ILE A 167 -10.12 1.26 -16.68
C ILE A 167 -9.21 0.92 -17.86
N SER A 168 -9.76 1.02 -19.08
CA SER A 168 -8.98 0.88 -20.31
C SER A 168 -7.91 1.97 -20.41
N SER A 169 -6.71 1.62 -20.84
CA SER A 169 -5.64 2.57 -21.18
C SER A 169 -6.07 3.60 -22.22
N GLU A 170 -7.03 3.24 -23.08
CA GLU A 170 -7.51 4.10 -24.16
C GLU A 170 -8.31 5.32 -23.68
N VAL A 171 -8.81 5.31 -22.46
CA VAL A 171 -9.49 6.46 -21.83
C VAL A 171 -8.55 7.65 -21.64
N ALA A 172 -7.27 7.40 -21.42
CA ALA A 172 -6.30 8.42 -21.09
C ALA A 172 -5.70 9.12 -22.33
N ASP A 173 -5.67 10.45 -22.31
CA ASP A 173 -4.91 11.29 -23.25
C ASP A 173 -3.62 11.81 -22.60
N THR A 174 -3.72 12.23 -21.37
CA THR A 174 -2.60 12.73 -20.57
C THR A 174 -2.65 12.12 -19.16
N VAL A 175 -1.50 12.01 -18.51
CA VAL A 175 -1.40 11.62 -17.10
C VAL A 175 -0.61 12.69 -16.39
N ARG A 176 -1.16 13.24 -15.32
CA ARG A 176 -0.50 14.23 -14.46
C ARG A 176 -0.29 13.65 -13.07
N VAL A 177 0.92 13.62 -12.59
CA VAL A 177 1.25 13.34 -11.20
C VAL A 177 1.31 14.66 -10.46
N VAL A 178 0.44 14.85 -9.49
CA VAL A 178 0.34 16.09 -8.71
C VAL A 178 0.79 15.79 -7.28
N HIS A 179 1.90 16.39 -6.89
CA HIS A 179 2.38 16.36 -5.50
C HIS A 179 1.78 17.54 -4.72
N GLY A 180 1.53 17.35 -3.44
CA GLY A 180 0.95 18.40 -2.62
C GLY A 180 -0.52 18.71 -2.92
N TYR A 181 -1.26 17.72 -3.38
CA TYR A 181 -2.65 17.88 -3.78
C TYR A 181 -3.59 18.23 -2.61
N SER A 182 -4.45 19.22 -2.82
CA SER A 182 -5.58 19.57 -1.95
C SER A 182 -6.88 19.45 -2.75
N GLU A 183 -7.86 18.73 -2.21
CA GLU A 183 -9.15 18.51 -2.88
C GLU A 183 -10.10 19.71 -2.73
N TYR A 184 -10.01 20.41 -1.59
CA TYR A 184 -10.89 21.51 -1.25
C TYR A 184 -10.09 22.77 -0.90
N ASN A 185 -10.43 23.89 -1.53
CA ASN A 185 -9.74 25.17 -1.35
C ASN A 185 -9.77 25.66 0.09
N LEU A 186 -10.82 25.30 0.87
CA LEU A 186 -10.88 25.70 2.28
C LEU A 186 -9.73 25.15 3.12
N LEU A 187 -9.11 24.05 2.68
CA LEU A 187 -8.00 23.39 3.36
C LEU A 187 -6.63 23.94 2.94
N ASP A 188 -6.58 24.79 1.91
CA ASP A 188 -5.32 25.31 1.39
C ASP A 188 -4.59 26.13 2.45
N GLY A 189 -3.30 25.82 2.62
CA GLY A 189 -2.42 26.44 3.61
C GLY A 189 -2.49 25.82 5.01
N PHE A 190 -3.47 24.95 5.29
CA PHE A 190 -3.62 24.27 6.58
C PHE A 190 -3.17 22.79 6.56
N GLN A 191 -3.21 22.16 5.39
CA GLN A 191 -2.77 20.77 5.24
C GLN A 191 -1.27 20.64 4.97
N ASN A 192 -0.71 19.49 5.35
CA ASN A 192 0.59 19.09 4.82
C ASN A 192 0.42 18.74 3.34
N ARG A 193 1.21 19.39 2.48
CA ARG A 193 1.22 19.14 1.03
C ARG A 193 2.01 17.87 0.68
N ASP A 194 1.76 16.76 1.36
CA ASP A 194 2.50 15.51 1.14
C ASP A 194 1.73 14.48 0.31
N LYS A 195 0.47 14.79 -0.06
CA LYS A 195 -0.38 13.89 -0.84
C LYS A 195 -0.01 13.91 -2.31
N THR A 196 0.19 12.72 -2.87
CA THR A 196 0.43 12.55 -4.30
C THR A 196 -0.80 11.93 -4.95
N VAL A 197 -1.30 12.54 -6.02
CA VAL A 197 -2.39 12.01 -6.82
C VAL A 197 -2.02 11.94 -8.30
N ILE A 198 -2.68 11.06 -9.03
CA ILE A 198 -2.61 11.01 -10.48
C ILE A 198 -3.90 11.58 -11.03
N ASP A 199 -3.79 12.55 -11.94
CA ASP A 199 -4.93 13.07 -12.67
C ASP A 199 -4.83 12.66 -14.14
N VAL A 200 -5.77 11.82 -14.56
CA VAL A 200 -5.88 11.28 -15.91
C VAL A 200 -6.73 12.24 -16.74
N GLY A 201 -6.15 12.84 -17.75
CA GLY A 201 -6.89 13.58 -18.76
C GLY A 201 -7.68 12.61 -19.63
N VAL A 202 -9.02 12.70 -19.56
CA VAL A 202 -9.93 11.84 -20.33
C VAL A 202 -10.05 12.36 -21.75
N LYS A 203 -9.85 11.49 -22.74
CA LYS A 203 -10.03 11.81 -24.17
C LYS A 203 -11.42 12.36 -24.43
N GLU A 204 -11.51 13.29 -25.36
CA GLU A 204 -12.79 13.84 -25.82
C GLU A 204 -13.71 12.73 -26.34
N GLY A 205 -14.98 12.79 -25.97
CA GLY A 205 -16.00 11.80 -26.37
C GLY A 205 -16.05 10.53 -25.53
N MET A 206 -15.22 10.37 -24.49
CA MET A 206 -15.27 9.22 -23.56
C MET A 206 -16.21 9.45 -22.37
N TRP A 207 -16.80 10.63 -22.22
CA TRP A 207 -17.81 10.93 -21.19
C TRP A 207 -19.21 10.42 -21.55
N ASN A 208 -20.00 10.09 -20.54
CA ASN A 208 -21.38 9.58 -20.62
C ASN A 208 -21.48 8.29 -21.45
N ARG A 209 -20.49 7.44 -21.34
CA ARG A 209 -20.45 6.16 -22.04
C ARG A 209 -20.33 5.00 -21.08
N VAL A 210 -20.85 3.87 -21.50
CA VAL A 210 -20.56 2.58 -20.89
C VAL A 210 -19.38 1.96 -21.64
N SER A 211 -18.35 1.64 -20.91
CA SER A 211 -17.19 0.90 -21.42
C SER A 211 -16.90 -0.29 -20.52
N GLY A 212 -16.22 -1.27 -21.04
CA GLY A 212 -15.84 -2.41 -20.23
C GLY A 212 -15.20 -3.52 -21.03
N THR A 213 -14.95 -4.61 -20.35
CA THR A 213 -14.34 -5.81 -20.90
C THR A 213 -15.09 -7.03 -20.35
N VAL A 214 -15.40 -7.97 -21.20
CA VAL A 214 -15.87 -9.31 -20.82
C VAL A 214 -14.91 -10.32 -21.40
N GLU A 215 -14.38 -11.17 -20.54
CA GLU A 215 -13.51 -12.26 -20.95
C GLU A 215 -13.91 -13.56 -20.26
N ALA A 216 -13.87 -14.64 -20.99
CA ALA A 216 -14.11 -15.96 -20.47
C ALA A 216 -13.28 -16.98 -21.23
N GLY A 217 -12.80 -17.98 -20.54
CA GLY A 217 -12.01 -19.03 -21.14
C GLY A 217 -11.88 -20.25 -20.27
N GLY A 218 -11.40 -21.31 -20.90
CA GLY A 218 -11.11 -22.57 -20.27
C GLY A 218 -9.78 -23.15 -20.74
N GLY A 219 -9.32 -24.12 -20.01
CA GLY A 219 -8.02 -24.70 -20.28
C GLY A 219 -7.89 -26.16 -19.90
N TYR A 220 -6.71 -26.70 -20.14
CA TYR A 220 -6.35 -28.05 -19.80
C TYR A 220 -6.49 -28.30 -18.28
N LYS A 221 -6.94 -29.49 -17.86
CA LYS A 221 -7.22 -29.88 -16.46
C LYS A 221 -8.32 -29.04 -15.78
N SER A 222 -9.34 -28.65 -16.54
CA SER A 222 -10.51 -27.92 -16.02
C SER A 222 -10.18 -26.55 -15.40
N PHE A 223 -9.07 -25.93 -15.80
CA PHE A 223 -8.84 -24.53 -15.48
C PHE A 223 -9.85 -23.65 -16.19
N TYR A 224 -10.34 -22.65 -15.50
CA TYR A 224 -11.23 -21.64 -16.06
C TYR A 224 -10.91 -20.27 -15.50
N GLU A 225 -11.24 -19.25 -16.26
CA GLU A 225 -11.19 -17.86 -15.85
C GLU A 225 -12.30 -17.10 -16.58
N GLY A 226 -13.08 -16.35 -15.82
CA GLY A 226 -14.06 -15.43 -16.32
C GLY A 226 -13.95 -14.11 -15.59
N ARG A 227 -13.98 -13.00 -16.33
CA ARG A 227 -13.99 -11.65 -15.77
C ARG A 227 -14.88 -10.76 -16.63
N GLY A 228 -15.74 -10.00 -15.97
CA GLY A 228 -16.51 -8.94 -16.61
C GLY A 228 -16.36 -7.67 -15.79
N ASN A 229 -16.09 -6.57 -16.47
CA ASN A 229 -16.22 -5.25 -15.89
C ASN A 229 -17.05 -4.37 -16.83
N ALA A 230 -17.86 -3.53 -16.23
CA ALA A 230 -18.63 -2.51 -16.94
C ALA A 230 -18.58 -1.22 -16.12
N MET A 231 -18.31 -0.13 -16.81
CA MET A 231 -18.20 1.19 -16.18
C MET A 231 -18.97 2.22 -17.00
N PHE A 232 -19.85 2.93 -16.33
CA PHE A 232 -20.45 4.16 -16.85
C PHE A 232 -19.69 5.36 -16.30
N LEU A 233 -19.05 6.12 -17.18
CA LEU A 233 -18.26 7.30 -16.84
C LEU A 233 -19.05 8.56 -17.23
N GLY A 234 -19.89 9.05 -16.32
CA GLY A 234 -20.63 10.29 -16.48
C GLY A 234 -19.94 11.50 -15.84
N LYS A 235 -20.40 12.69 -16.18
CA LYS A 235 -19.85 13.92 -15.59
C LYS A 235 -20.18 14.08 -14.10
N THR A 236 -21.32 13.56 -13.66
CA THR A 236 -21.77 13.66 -12.26
C THR A 236 -21.98 12.30 -11.62
N LEU A 237 -22.26 11.27 -12.40
CA LEU A 237 -22.51 9.92 -11.95
C LEU A 237 -21.53 8.96 -12.58
N MET A 238 -20.87 8.16 -11.76
CA MET A 238 -20.10 7.00 -12.18
C MET A 238 -20.72 5.75 -11.58
N VAL A 239 -20.82 4.69 -12.38
CA VAL A 239 -21.20 3.36 -11.90
C VAL A 239 -20.15 2.38 -12.41
N SER A 240 -19.62 1.53 -11.56
CA SER A 240 -18.76 0.43 -11.97
C SER A 240 -19.26 -0.88 -11.40
N ALA A 241 -19.31 -1.91 -12.21
CA ALA A 241 -19.64 -3.26 -11.82
C ALA A 241 -18.52 -4.21 -12.29
N ILE A 242 -18.11 -5.10 -11.40
CA ILE A 242 -17.07 -6.10 -11.69
C ILE A 242 -17.59 -7.45 -11.21
N ALA A 243 -17.42 -8.48 -12.03
CA ALA A 243 -17.59 -9.86 -11.64
C ALA A 243 -16.39 -10.66 -12.13
N ALA A 244 -15.81 -11.49 -11.29
CA ALA A 244 -14.68 -12.32 -11.64
C ALA A 244 -14.77 -13.69 -10.96
N GLY A 245 -14.30 -14.73 -11.65
CA GLY A 245 -14.19 -16.06 -11.08
C GLY A 245 -13.12 -16.86 -11.81
N ASN A 246 -12.27 -17.53 -11.05
CA ASN A 246 -11.22 -18.37 -11.59
C ASN A 246 -10.80 -19.49 -10.62
N ASN A 247 -10.06 -20.43 -11.16
CA ASN A 247 -9.31 -21.44 -10.41
C ASN A 247 -7.82 -21.45 -10.80
N THR A 248 -7.33 -20.36 -11.36
CA THR A 248 -5.96 -20.20 -11.90
C THR A 248 -4.98 -19.60 -10.90
N GLY A 249 -5.46 -19.13 -9.73
CA GLY A 249 -4.64 -18.42 -8.75
C GLY A 249 -4.46 -16.93 -9.04
N GLU A 250 -5.05 -16.42 -10.10
CA GLU A 250 -5.05 -14.98 -10.37
C GLU A 250 -5.88 -14.26 -9.30
N SER A 251 -5.34 -13.16 -8.79
CA SER A 251 -6.06 -12.36 -7.79
C SER A 251 -7.30 -11.72 -8.41
N THR A 252 -8.46 -12.01 -7.85
CA THR A 252 -9.71 -11.37 -8.25
C THR A 252 -9.93 -10.03 -7.56
N PHE A 253 -9.24 -9.80 -6.43
CA PHE A 253 -9.37 -8.61 -5.60
C PHE A 253 -8.09 -8.36 -4.78
N THR A 254 -7.70 -7.12 -4.63
CA THR A 254 -6.41 -6.74 -4.03
C THR A 254 -6.58 -6.02 -2.70
N VAL A 255 -5.51 -5.93 -1.91
CA VAL A 255 -5.46 -5.11 -0.67
C VAL A 255 -5.81 -3.65 -0.97
N ALA A 256 -5.35 -3.14 -2.11
CA ALA A 256 -5.65 -1.78 -2.53
C ALA A 256 -7.14 -1.60 -2.81
N ASP A 257 -7.78 -2.58 -3.44
CA ASP A 257 -9.22 -2.58 -3.68
C ASP A 257 -10.01 -2.57 -2.35
N TYR A 258 -9.54 -3.30 -1.34
CA TYR A 258 -10.15 -3.30 -0.01
C TYR A 258 -10.01 -1.96 0.73
N ILE A 259 -8.79 -1.44 0.80
CA ILE A 259 -8.53 -0.14 1.43
C ILE A 259 -9.36 0.96 0.77
N ALA A 260 -9.48 0.86 -0.52
CA ALA A 260 -10.20 1.81 -1.32
C ALA A 260 -11.72 1.65 -1.20
N LEU A 261 -12.21 0.42 -1.11
CA LEU A 261 -13.60 0.15 -0.77
C LEU A 261 -13.98 0.75 0.59
N GLN A 262 -13.10 0.80 1.56
CA GLN A 262 -13.34 1.47 2.85
C GLN A 262 -13.41 3.01 2.77
N GLY A 263 -13.60 3.57 1.57
CA GLY A 263 -13.76 5.02 1.37
C GLY A 263 -12.45 5.79 1.49
N GLY A 264 -11.33 5.07 1.44
CA GLY A 264 -9.98 5.59 1.61
C GLY A 264 -9.94 6.54 2.80
N ILE A 265 -9.30 6.17 3.86
CA ILE A 265 -9.23 6.94 5.09
C ILE A 265 -8.75 8.35 4.78
N ALA A 266 -9.68 9.29 4.69
CA ALA A 266 -9.37 10.69 4.72
C ALA A 266 -9.21 11.09 6.18
N GLY A 267 -8.08 10.76 6.77
CA GLY A 267 -7.60 11.47 7.93
C GLY A 267 -6.81 12.65 7.39
N ASP A 268 -7.26 13.83 7.67
CA ASP A 268 -6.61 15.05 7.21
C ASP A 268 -5.22 15.25 7.83
N ASP A 269 -4.92 14.61 8.95
CA ASP A 269 -3.67 14.74 9.71
C ASP A 269 -3.28 13.52 10.53
N GLY A 270 -3.94 12.38 10.39
CA GLY A 270 -3.67 11.21 11.23
C GLY A 270 -3.26 9.99 10.41
N VAL A 271 -2.13 9.41 10.75
CA VAL A 271 -1.79 8.04 10.35
C VAL A 271 -2.79 7.10 11.03
N TYR A 272 -3.94 6.91 10.40
CA TYR A 272 -4.81 5.82 10.80
C TYR A 272 -4.20 4.52 10.28
N THR A 273 -3.59 3.77 11.17
CA THR A 273 -3.11 2.43 10.85
C THR A 273 -4.33 1.53 10.64
N ILE A 274 -4.61 1.16 9.41
CA ILE A 274 -5.55 0.06 9.16
C ILE A 274 -4.85 -1.19 9.63
N LYS A 275 -5.28 -1.72 10.75
CA LYS A 275 -4.92 -3.09 11.12
C LYS A 275 -5.74 -4.01 10.23
N LEU A 276 -5.20 -4.35 9.07
CA LEU A 276 -5.67 -5.50 8.32
C LEU A 276 -5.41 -6.73 9.19
N SER A 277 -6.46 -7.29 9.74
CA SER A 277 -6.35 -8.61 10.35
C SER A 277 -6.00 -9.59 9.25
N ASN A 278 -4.84 -10.23 9.32
CA ASN A 278 -4.50 -11.35 8.44
C ASN A 278 -5.40 -12.57 8.70
N SER A 279 -6.25 -12.49 9.71
CA SER A 279 -7.25 -13.50 10.05
C SER A 279 -8.62 -13.05 9.58
N GLY A 280 -9.39 -13.97 9.04
CA GLY A 280 -10.75 -13.74 8.58
C GLY A 280 -10.87 -13.64 7.06
N PHE A 281 -12.07 -13.32 6.60
CA PHE A 281 -12.46 -13.28 5.19
C PHE A 281 -11.54 -12.40 4.33
N MET A 282 -11.29 -11.18 4.77
CA MET A 282 -10.47 -10.23 4.02
C MET A 282 -8.99 -10.62 3.98
N GLY A 283 -8.46 -11.18 5.06
CA GLY A 283 -7.10 -11.70 5.06
C GLY A 283 -6.91 -12.81 4.03
N ASN A 284 -7.81 -13.75 3.96
CA ASN A 284 -7.74 -14.85 2.99
C ASN A 284 -8.01 -14.42 1.55
N LEU A 285 -8.87 -13.43 1.35
CA LEU A 285 -9.15 -12.87 0.03
C LEU A 285 -7.96 -12.08 -0.53
N LEU A 286 -7.33 -11.28 0.32
CA LEU A 286 -6.26 -10.36 -0.06
C LEU A 286 -4.89 -11.04 -0.12
N PHE A 287 -4.69 -12.04 0.72
CA PHE A 287 -3.43 -12.77 0.86
C PHE A 287 -3.68 -14.27 0.71
N PRO A 288 -4.07 -14.74 -0.50
CA PRO A 288 -4.23 -16.18 -0.70
C PRO A 288 -2.90 -16.87 -0.35
N PRO A 289 -2.96 -18.01 0.37
CA PRO A 289 -1.74 -18.71 0.75
C PRO A 289 -0.97 -19.16 -0.50
N ASN A 290 0.33 -18.92 -0.54
CA ASN A 290 1.20 -19.31 -1.67
C ASN A 290 1.41 -20.84 -1.77
N ASP A 291 1.00 -21.60 -0.75
CA ASP A 291 1.12 -23.04 -0.61
C ASP A 291 -0.15 -23.79 -1.06
N THR A 292 -0.90 -23.21 -1.97
CA THR A 292 -2.19 -23.72 -2.44
C THR A 292 -2.02 -24.48 -3.74
N TYR A 293 -2.46 -25.74 -3.77
CA TYR A 293 -2.49 -26.56 -4.98
C TYR A 293 -3.86 -26.58 -5.67
N ARG A 294 -4.92 -26.12 -4.99
CA ARG A 294 -6.28 -25.94 -5.52
C ARG A 294 -6.85 -24.65 -4.98
N LEU A 295 -7.29 -23.77 -5.87
CA LEU A 295 -7.90 -22.51 -5.54
C LEU A 295 -9.14 -22.30 -6.41
N ARG A 296 -10.21 -21.75 -5.84
CA ARG A 296 -11.38 -21.23 -6.55
C ARG A 296 -11.79 -19.93 -5.91
N ASN A 297 -11.89 -18.91 -6.71
CA ASN A 297 -12.31 -17.59 -6.24
C ASN A 297 -13.42 -17.06 -7.13
N HIS A 298 -14.46 -16.54 -6.52
CA HIS A 298 -15.55 -15.82 -7.19
C HIS A 298 -15.80 -14.52 -6.44
N MET A 299 -15.99 -13.43 -7.18
CA MET A 299 -16.33 -12.16 -6.59
C MET A 299 -17.29 -11.35 -7.48
N GLY A 300 -18.04 -10.48 -6.85
CA GLY A 300 -18.82 -9.44 -7.48
C GLY A 300 -18.70 -8.14 -6.70
N SER A 301 -18.53 -7.02 -7.39
CA SER A 301 -18.55 -5.70 -6.78
C SER A 301 -19.37 -4.71 -7.58
N LEU A 302 -20.00 -3.79 -6.86
CA LEU A 302 -20.72 -2.66 -7.42
C LEU A 302 -20.28 -1.39 -6.70
N ASN A 303 -19.98 -0.35 -7.44
CA ASN A 303 -19.64 0.95 -6.90
C ASN A 303 -20.40 2.04 -7.66
N LEU A 304 -20.95 2.99 -6.93
CA LEU A 304 -21.67 4.16 -7.42
C LEU A 304 -21.05 5.40 -6.78
N THR A 305 -20.62 6.34 -7.61
CA THR A 305 -20.16 7.66 -7.17
C THR A 305 -21.00 8.74 -7.83
N TYR A 306 -21.67 9.54 -7.02
CA TYR A 306 -22.30 10.77 -7.46
C TYR A 306 -21.45 11.95 -6.99
N ASN A 307 -21.05 12.84 -7.90
CA ASN A 307 -20.23 14.00 -7.58
C ASN A 307 -20.73 15.22 -8.36
N GLN A 308 -21.35 16.15 -7.64
CA GLN A 308 -21.87 17.37 -8.19
C GLN A 308 -20.96 18.55 -7.82
N GLU A 309 -20.12 18.99 -8.77
CA GLU A 309 -19.33 20.22 -8.72
C GLU A 309 -18.55 20.43 -7.41
N LYS A 310 -18.05 19.37 -6.80
CA LYS A 310 -17.39 19.34 -5.48
C LYS A 310 -18.29 19.75 -4.29
N ARG A 311 -19.57 20.07 -4.51
CA ARG A 311 -20.52 20.46 -3.44
C ARG A 311 -21.13 19.27 -2.72
N VAL A 312 -21.46 18.24 -3.49
CA VAL A 312 -22.03 16.99 -2.96
C VAL A 312 -21.34 15.82 -3.61
N LYS A 313 -20.75 14.95 -2.81
CA LYS A 313 -20.17 13.69 -3.24
C LYS A 313 -20.78 12.56 -2.41
N ILE A 314 -21.35 11.56 -3.08
CA ILE A 314 -21.90 10.36 -2.47
C ILE A 314 -21.24 9.16 -3.09
N ASN A 315 -20.69 8.27 -2.27
CA ASN A 315 -20.16 6.98 -2.69
C ASN A 315 -20.95 5.87 -2.03
N VAL A 316 -21.40 4.90 -2.80
CA VAL A 316 -22.02 3.67 -2.32
C VAL A 316 -21.33 2.50 -2.99
N GLY A 317 -20.86 1.56 -2.21
CA GLY A 317 -20.14 0.41 -2.75
C GLY A 317 -20.46 -0.86 -2.02
N GLY A 318 -20.29 -1.99 -2.70
CA GLY A 318 -20.41 -3.30 -2.12
C GLY A 318 -19.54 -4.30 -2.85
N LEU A 319 -19.04 -5.27 -2.08
CA LEU A 319 -18.27 -6.41 -2.54
C LEU A 319 -18.83 -7.66 -1.91
N PHE A 320 -18.99 -8.68 -2.69
CA PHE A 320 -19.23 -10.05 -2.25
C PHE A 320 -18.14 -10.95 -2.82
N SER A 321 -17.64 -11.89 -2.02
CA SER A 321 -16.67 -12.88 -2.49
C SER A 321 -16.85 -14.21 -1.80
N GLN A 322 -16.55 -15.27 -2.55
CA GLN A 322 -16.44 -16.65 -2.08
C GLN A 322 -15.13 -17.23 -2.58
N GLY A 323 -14.38 -17.88 -1.70
CA GLY A 323 -13.11 -18.52 -2.02
C GLY A 323 -12.98 -19.87 -1.33
N ASP A 324 -12.55 -20.89 -2.07
CA ASP A 324 -12.19 -22.21 -1.57
C ASP A 324 -10.73 -22.47 -1.93
N ASN A 325 -9.93 -22.90 -0.98
CA ASN A 325 -8.55 -23.30 -1.24
C ASN A 325 -8.19 -24.61 -0.54
N ALA A 326 -7.20 -25.30 -1.11
CA ALA A 326 -6.58 -26.46 -0.49
C ALA A 326 -5.07 -26.36 -0.62
N SER A 327 -4.38 -26.62 0.49
CA SER A 327 -2.92 -26.61 0.57
C SER A 327 -2.38 -27.92 1.14
N GLU A 328 -1.16 -28.26 0.74
CA GLU A 328 -0.39 -29.35 1.30
C GLU A 328 1.04 -28.88 1.50
N SER A 329 1.55 -29.09 2.71
CA SER A 329 2.92 -28.78 3.05
C SER A 329 3.58 -29.88 3.86
N SER A 330 4.88 -30.01 3.69
CA SER A 330 5.73 -30.85 4.51
C SER A 330 6.74 -29.97 5.21
N LEU A 331 6.89 -30.17 6.50
CA LEU A 331 7.71 -29.33 7.36
C LEU A 331 8.76 -30.19 8.07
N LEU A 332 10.01 -29.78 8.01
CA LEU A 332 11.05 -30.31 8.88
C LEU A 332 11.39 -29.24 9.91
N ARG A 333 11.10 -29.49 11.18
CA ARG A 333 11.37 -28.57 12.28
C ARG A 333 12.56 -29.01 13.11
N GLN A 334 13.46 -28.10 13.35
CA GLN A 334 14.63 -28.28 14.20
C GLN A 334 14.64 -27.21 15.29
N LEU A 335 14.69 -27.62 16.55
CA LEU A 335 14.83 -26.70 17.68
C LEU A 335 16.20 -26.03 17.64
N ILE A 336 16.23 -24.70 17.78
CA ILE A 336 17.49 -23.92 17.76
C ILE A 336 18.08 -23.78 19.18
N SER A 337 17.24 -23.86 20.23
CA SER A 337 17.69 -23.68 21.61
C SER A 337 18.59 -24.83 22.09
N ALA A 338 19.75 -24.48 22.59
CA ALA A 338 20.91 -25.37 22.76
C ALA A 338 20.89 -26.32 23.96
N GLN A 339 19.85 -26.34 24.78
CA GLN A 339 19.84 -27.22 25.97
C GLN A 339 18.55 -28.07 26.01
N GLY A 340 18.67 -29.26 25.49
CA GLY A 340 17.66 -30.28 25.52
C GLY A 340 17.34 -30.74 24.11
N GLY A 341 18.14 -31.71 23.63
CA GLY A 341 18.11 -32.28 22.29
C GLY A 341 16.76 -32.85 21.86
N ALA A 342 15.79 -31.98 21.56
CA ALA A 342 14.61 -32.42 20.83
C ALA A 342 15.06 -32.79 19.43
N SER A 343 14.88 -34.05 19.07
CA SER A 343 15.14 -34.53 17.71
C SER A 343 14.32 -33.74 16.71
N PRO A 344 14.87 -33.45 15.53
CA PRO A 344 14.09 -32.89 14.45
C PRO A 344 12.86 -33.76 14.20
N TYR A 345 11.71 -33.15 13.97
CA TYR A 345 10.52 -33.90 13.63
C TYR A 345 9.97 -33.44 12.26
N PHE A 346 9.37 -34.39 11.57
CA PHE A 346 8.74 -34.15 10.28
C PHE A 346 7.23 -34.04 10.46
N SER A 347 6.60 -33.08 9.77
CA SER A 347 5.17 -32.85 9.80
C SER A 347 4.64 -32.75 8.38
N ARG A 348 3.54 -33.42 8.07
CA ARG A 348 2.78 -33.26 6.83
C ARG A 348 1.44 -32.64 7.17
N GLU A 349 1.17 -31.48 6.61
CA GLU A 349 -0.04 -30.72 6.86
C GLU A 349 -0.85 -30.62 5.56
N ARG A 350 -2.15 -30.96 5.63
CA ARG A 350 -3.14 -30.74 4.59
C ARG A 350 -4.23 -29.86 5.14
N SER A 351 -4.56 -28.80 4.42
CA SER A 351 -5.55 -27.81 4.84
C SER A 351 -6.53 -27.54 3.71
N GLU A 352 -7.81 -27.50 4.06
CA GLU A 352 -8.87 -27.01 3.19
C GLU A 352 -9.56 -25.84 3.89
N SER A 353 -9.77 -24.74 3.18
CA SER A 353 -10.50 -23.60 3.73
C SER A 353 -11.55 -23.09 2.75
N SER A 354 -12.65 -22.64 3.31
CA SER A 354 -13.74 -21.97 2.60
C SER A 354 -14.07 -20.65 3.29
N ASN A 355 -14.17 -19.61 2.50
CA ASN A 355 -14.42 -18.27 2.96
C ASN A 355 -15.53 -17.66 2.12
N ILE A 356 -16.55 -17.11 2.76
CA ILE A 356 -17.63 -16.38 2.11
C ILE A 356 -17.91 -15.12 2.89
N GLY A 357 -18.11 -13.99 2.22
CA GLY A 357 -18.38 -12.75 2.92
C GLY A 357 -18.64 -11.58 1.99
N GLY A 358 -18.95 -10.44 2.61
CA GLY A 358 -19.22 -9.20 1.91
C GLY A 358 -18.85 -7.97 2.71
N VAL A 359 -18.63 -6.89 1.97
CA VAL A 359 -18.34 -5.55 2.48
C VAL A 359 -19.35 -4.59 1.88
N ALA A 360 -19.92 -3.73 2.69
CA ALA A 360 -20.75 -2.61 2.27
C ALA A 360 -20.12 -1.28 2.70
N LEU A 361 -20.25 -0.25 1.87
CA LEU A 361 -19.62 1.04 2.04
C LEU A 361 -20.58 2.16 1.74
N PHE A 362 -20.48 3.22 2.51
CA PHE A 362 -21.18 4.48 2.27
C PHE A 362 -20.24 5.65 2.57
N GLY A 363 -20.20 6.64 1.70
CA GLY A 363 -19.47 7.90 1.87
C GLY A 363 -20.32 9.07 1.47
N LEU A 364 -20.30 10.12 2.26
CA LEU A 364 -20.95 11.40 2.00
C LEU A 364 -19.97 12.53 2.26
N THR A 365 -19.82 13.43 1.29
CA THR A 365 -19.09 14.68 1.49
C THR A 365 -19.97 15.83 1.00
N LEU A 366 -20.16 16.81 1.85
CA LEU A 366 -20.93 18.02 1.58
C LEU A 366 -20.01 19.23 1.74
N ASN A 367 -20.03 20.11 0.77
CA ASN A 367 -19.39 21.42 0.80
C ASN A 367 -20.46 22.47 0.50
N PRO A 368 -21.33 22.79 1.50
CA PRO A 368 -22.48 23.69 1.29
C PRO A 368 -22.06 25.10 0.89
N THR A 369 -20.98 25.58 1.47
CA THR A 369 -20.32 26.84 1.15
C THR A 369 -18.82 26.63 1.08
N ASP A 370 -18.06 27.60 0.61
CA ASP A 370 -16.60 27.54 0.55
C ASP A 370 -15.94 27.51 1.96
N GLU A 371 -16.71 27.67 3.01
CA GLU A 371 -16.26 27.69 4.42
C GLU A 371 -16.54 26.37 5.15
N TRP A 372 -17.49 25.55 4.67
CA TRP A 372 -17.90 24.34 5.33
C TRP A 372 -17.56 23.08 4.53
N LEU A 373 -16.97 22.12 5.20
CA LEU A 373 -16.78 20.77 4.67
C LEU A 373 -17.27 19.76 5.70
N ILE A 374 -18.27 18.97 5.34
CA ILE A 374 -18.82 17.90 6.18
C ILE A 374 -18.55 16.58 5.47
N SER A 375 -17.95 15.63 6.15
CA SER A 375 -17.74 14.30 5.61
C SER A 375 -18.18 13.23 6.57
N TYR A 376 -18.74 12.16 6.01
CA TYR A 376 -19.08 10.95 6.70
C TYR A 376 -18.68 9.75 5.87
N SER A 377 -18.14 8.72 6.50
CA SER A 377 -17.88 7.43 5.88
C SER A 377 -18.28 6.30 6.81
N GLY A 378 -18.95 5.31 6.28
CA GLY A 378 -19.32 4.09 6.97
C GLY A 378 -18.92 2.86 6.17
N SER A 379 -18.42 1.84 6.83
CA SER A 379 -18.17 0.52 6.26
C SER A 379 -18.58 -0.55 7.22
N GLY A 380 -19.09 -1.67 6.68
CA GLY A 380 -19.37 -2.87 7.44
C GLY A 380 -18.96 -4.09 6.64
N ASP A 381 -18.36 -5.05 7.30
CA ASP A 381 -18.03 -6.34 6.74
C ASP A 381 -18.58 -7.47 7.61
N LEU A 382 -19.01 -8.52 6.93
CA LEU A 382 -19.45 -9.75 7.56
C LEU A 382 -18.92 -10.92 6.73
N SER A 383 -18.49 -11.96 7.43
CA SER A 383 -18.00 -13.14 6.74
C SER A 383 -18.17 -14.42 7.57
N ARG A 384 -17.97 -15.52 6.90
CA ARG A 384 -17.87 -16.84 7.51
C ARG A 384 -16.63 -17.51 6.94
N THR A 385 -15.75 -17.93 7.80
CA THR A 385 -14.57 -18.71 7.46
C THR A 385 -14.64 -20.07 8.10
N TYR A 386 -14.19 -21.05 7.36
CA TYR A 386 -14.07 -22.43 7.85
C TYR A 386 -12.78 -23.00 7.32
N LYS A 387 -11.94 -23.51 8.21
CA LYS A 387 -10.69 -24.19 7.87
C LYS A 387 -10.64 -25.54 8.53
N HIS A 388 -10.26 -26.53 7.76
CA HIS A 388 -10.04 -27.90 8.23
C HIS A 388 -8.60 -28.30 7.93
N GLU A 389 -7.90 -28.82 8.93
CA GLU A 389 -6.52 -29.27 8.81
C GLU A 389 -6.38 -30.70 9.28
N ARG A 390 -5.65 -31.48 8.52
CA ARG A 390 -5.11 -32.77 8.92
C ARG A 390 -3.60 -32.67 8.99
N ILE A 391 -3.05 -33.07 10.12
CA ILE A 391 -1.62 -33.01 10.40
C ILE A 391 -1.17 -34.39 10.83
N ASP A 392 -0.16 -34.91 10.13
CA ASP A 392 0.50 -36.15 10.43
C ASP A 392 1.93 -35.85 10.86
N ASP A 393 2.22 -35.94 12.17
CA ASP A 393 3.54 -35.67 12.77
C ASP A 393 4.30 -37.00 12.96
N GLU A 394 5.53 -37.07 12.47
CA GLU A 394 6.42 -38.20 12.70
C GLU A 394 7.36 -37.87 13.88
N VAL A 395 7.10 -38.49 15.03
CA VAL A 395 7.83 -38.27 16.28
C VAL A 395 8.35 -39.59 16.83
N GLY A 396 9.65 -39.75 16.98
CA GLY A 396 10.24 -40.96 17.56
C GLY A 396 9.92 -42.29 16.80
N GLY A 397 9.61 -42.19 15.50
CA GLY A 397 9.22 -43.33 14.65
C GLY A 397 7.75 -43.68 14.68
N ALA A 398 6.92 -42.96 15.43
CA ALA A 398 5.47 -43.07 15.43
C ALA A 398 4.83 -41.92 14.66
N THR A 399 3.71 -42.17 14.00
CA THR A 399 2.90 -41.11 13.35
C THR A 399 1.76 -40.73 14.29
N VAL A 400 1.67 -39.46 14.62
CA VAL A 400 0.57 -38.83 15.38
C VAL A 400 -0.32 -38.09 14.40
N THR A 401 -1.57 -38.46 14.27
CA THR A 401 -2.54 -37.76 13.43
C THR A 401 -3.38 -36.80 14.26
N THR A 402 -3.46 -35.57 13.82
CA THR A 402 -4.31 -34.52 14.41
C THR A 402 -5.24 -33.95 13.35
N LEU A 403 -6.52 -33.80 13.70
CA LEU A 403 -7.51 -33.07 12.92
C LEU A 403 -7.87 -31.79 13.66
N GLN A 404 -7.82 -30.67 12.96
CA GLN A 404 -8.23 -29.37 13.51
C GLN A 404 -9.29 -28.72 12.63
N ARG A 405 -10.24 -28.04 13.25
CA ARG A 405 -11.25 -27.22 12.56
C ARG A 405 -11.28 -25.83 13.18
N PHE A 406 -11.39 -24.81 12.33
CA PHE A 406 -11.36 -23.40 12.72
C PHE A 406 -12.58 -22.67 12.14
N PRO A 407 -13.76 -22.82 12.72
CA PRO A 407 -14.90 -22.00 12.34
C PRO A 407 -14.76 -20.59 12.93
N ASP A 408 -15.02 -19.55 12.10
CA ASP A 408 -15.10 -18.16 12.56
C ASP A 408 -16.20 -17.40 11.80
N ARG A 409 -16.80 -16.39 12.45
CA ARG A 409 -17.83 -15.51 11.91
C ARG A 409 -17.56 -14.07 12.33
N PRO A 410 -16.52 -13.45 11.78
CA PRO A 410 -16.21 -12.06 12.09
C PRO A 410 -17.24 -11.11 11.50
N VAL A 411 -17.53 -10.07 12.29
CA VAL A 411 -18.32 -8.91 11.88
C VAL A 411 -17.55 -7.66 12.29
N SER A 412 -17.43 -6.69 11.41
CA SER A 412 -16.87 -5.40 11.79
C SER A 412 -17.65 -4.23 11.18
N MET A 413 -17.59 -3.09 11.83
CA MET A 413 -18.16 -1.82 11.38
C MET A 413 -17.21 -0.69 11.71
N LEU A 414 -17.13 0.29 10.83
CA LEU A 414 -16.35 1.49 11.02
C LEU A 414 -17.11 2.70 10.51
N HIS A 415 -17.33 3.67 11.38
CA HIS A 415 -17.98 4.93 11.06
C HIS A 415 -17.03 6.09 11.37
N ARG A 416 -16.96 7.07 10.49
CA ARG A 416 -16.20 8.29 10.69
C ARG A 416 -17.03 9.48 10.23
N ALA A 417 -16.99 10.55 11.01
CA ALA A 417 -17.59 11.83 10.68
C ALA A 417 -16.58 12.94 10.92
N SER A 418 -16.57 13.94 10.07
CA SER A 418 -15.81 15.15 10.32
C SER A 418 -16.57 16.38 9.82
N ILE A 419 -16.43 17.46 10.57
CA ILE A 419 -16.93 18.78 10.22
C ILE A 419 -15.74 19.72 10.26
N THR A 420 -15.53 20.44 9.19
CA THR A 420 -14.49 21.46 9.07
C THR A 420 -15.16 22.79 8.74
N TYR A 421 -14.80 23.81 9.49
CA TYR A 421 -15.26 25.17 9.28
C TYR A 421 -14.07 26.12 9.16
N ARG A 422 -14.06 26.95 8.12
CA ARG A 422 -13.06 27.98 7.90
C ARG A 422 -13.57 29.32 8.44
N LEU A 423 -12.88 29.86 9.42
CA LEU A 423 -13.13 31.17 10.01
C LEU A 423 -12.04 32.13 9.59
N GLY A 424 -12.20 32.78 8.43
CA GLY A 424 -11.18 33.64 7.85
C GLY A 424 -9.86 32.87 7.62
N ASP A 425 -8.80 33.29 8.31
CA ASP A 425 -7.48 32.65 8.27
C ASP A 425 -7.30 31.53 9.33
N HIS A 426 -8.38 31.02 9.86
CA HIS A 426 -8.37 29.94 10.86
C HIS A 426 -9.23 28.77 10.40
N LEU A 427 -8.95 27.58 10.94
CA LEU A 427 -9.69 26.37 10.64
C LEU A 427 -10.09 25.67 11.94
N LEU A 428 -11.37 25.36 12.07
CA LEU A 428 -11.90 24.56 13.16
C LEU A 428 -12.39 23.23 12.61
N GLN A 429 -12.01 22.15 13.27
CA GLN A 429 -12.37 20.81 12.84
C GLN A 429 -12.87 19.99 14.03
N ALA A 430 -13.94 19.22 13.79
CA ALA A 430 -14.41 18.22 14.72
C ALA A 430 -14.38 16.85 14.01
N HIS A 431 -13.77 15.88 14.65
CA HIS A 431 -13.67 14.51 14.14
C HIS A 431 -14.30 13.54 15.11
N GLY A 432 -15.04 12.57 14.58
CA GLY A 432 -15.58 11.46 15.35
C GLY A 432 -15.38 10.14 14.62
N SER A 433 -15.09 9.08 15.35
CA SER A 433 -15.05 7.74 14.78
C SER A 433 -15.60 6.71 15.78
N TYR A 434 -16.28 5.71 15.23
CA TYR A 434 -16.72 4.53 15.95
C TYR A 434 -16.33 3.28 15.18
N GLN A 435 -15.63 2.38 15.86
CA GLN A 435 -15.25 1.08 15.33
C GLN A 435 -15.80 -0.02 16.23
N PHE A 436 -16.39 -1.02 15.61
CA PHE A 436 -16.87 -2.24 16.25
C PHE A 436 -16.28 -3.44 15.53
N SER A 437 -15.85 -4.46 16.28
CA SER A 437 -15.45 -5.75 15.74
C SER A 437 -15.80 -6.86 16.71
N GLU A 438 -16.38 -7.92 16.18
CA GLU A 438 -16.71 -9.15 16.91
C GLU A 438 -16.28 -10.37 16.10
N SER A 439 -15.68 -11.37 16.75
CA SER A 439 -15.33 -12.65 16.13
C SER A 439 -15.39 -13.79 17.12
N ARG A 440 -15.56 -15.02 16.60
CA ARG A 440 -15.60 -16.28 17.37
C ARG A 440 -14.70 -17.32 16.72
N PRO A 441 -13.38 -17.11 16.76
CA PRO A 441 -12.41 -17.99 16.12
C PRO A 441 -12.21 -19.26 16.97
N ASN A 442 -13.20 -20.16 16.95
CA ASN A 442 -13.15 -21.40 17.70
C ASN A 442 -12.16 -22.40 17.10
N ILE A 443 -11.69 -23.34 17.90
CA ILE A 443 -10.80 -24.42 17.46
C ILE A 443 -11.35 -25.74 18.02
N GLU A 444 -11.58 -26.71 17.15
CA GLU A 444 -11.88 -28.07 17.51
C GLU A 444 -10.64 -28.94 17.20
N ILE A 445 -10.19 -29.76 18.14
CA ILE A 445 -8.99 -30.57 18.03
C ILE A 445 -9.32 -32.04 18.37
N GLU A 446 -9.07 -32.92 17.42
CA GLU A 446 -9.08 -34.37 17.62
C GLU A 446 -7.68 -34.91 17.30
N SER A 447 -7.03 -35.61 18.26
CA SER A 447 -5.65 -36.06 18.10
C SER A 447 -5.39 -37.38 18.77
N ASP A 448 -4.52 -38.18 18.16
CA ASP A 448 -4.07 -39.47 18.75
C ASP A 448 -3.20 -39.22 19.99
N GLU A 449 -2.47 -38.09 20.04
CA GLU A 449 -1.61 -37.72 21.17
C GLU A 449 -1.46 -36.20 21.28
N LEU A 450 -1.44 -35.70 22.52
CA LEU A 450 -1.25 -34.29 22.84
C LEU A 450 -0.30 -34.13 24.02
N ASN A 451 0.66 -33.21 23.91
CA ASN A 451 1.50 -32.77 25.03
C ASN A 451 0.89 -31.51 25.65
N LEU A 452 -0.02 -31.69 26.61
CA LEU A 452 -0.83 -30.63 27.19
C LEU A 452 -0.17 -29.97 28.40
N PRO A 453 -0.35 -28.66 28.63
CA PRO A 453 0.05 -28.01 29.87
C PRO A 453 -0.94 -28.23 31.05
N PHE A 454 -2.04 -28.93 30.80
CA PHE A 454 -3.12 -29.24 31.72
C PHE A 454 -3.46 -30.74 31.63
N SER A 455 -4.31 -31.22 32.53
CA SER A 455 -4.75 -32.62 32.53
C SER A 455 -5.94 -32.83 31.58
N ALA A 456 -5.93 -33.91 30.84
CA ALA A 456 -7.09 -34.33 30.00
C ALA A 456 -7.14 -35.85 29.90
N THR A 457 -8.32 -36.40 29.71
CA THR A 457 -8.54 -37.86 29.64
C THR A 457 -8.61 -38.32 28.19
N ARG A 458 -7.86 -39.38 27.86
CA ARG A 458 -7.96 -39.99 26.56
C ARG A 458 -9.28 -40.77 26.45
N LEU A 459 -9.99 -40.62 25.37
CA LEU A 459 -11.26 -41.32 25.11
C LEU A 459 -11.09 -42.82 24.86
N GLN A 460 -12.21 -43.57 24.86
CA GLN A 460 -12.19 -45.02 24.62
C GLN A 460 -11.64 -45.41 23.23
N ASN A 461 -11.74 -44.52 22.23
CA ASN A 461 -11.17 -44.69 20.90
C ASN A 461 -9.66 -44.39 20.85
N GLY A 462 -9.03 -44.11 21.99
CA GLY A 462 -7.62 -43.77 22.09
C GLY A 462 -7.25 -42.35 21.74
N LYS A 463 -8.20 -41.46 21.46
CA LYS A 463 -7.96 -40.08 21.03
C LYS A 463 -8.26 -39.06 22.11
N TYR A 464 -7.73 -37.86 21.91
CA TYR A 464 -8.12 -36.63 22.63
C TYR A 464 -9.13 -35.86 21.81
N ASP A 465 -10.09 -35.22 22.46
CA ASP A 465 -11.11 -34.35 21.89
C ASP A 465 -11.18 -33.07 22.73
N LEU A 466 -10.73 -31.95 22.18
CA LEU A 466 -10.67 -30.66 22.84
C LEU A 466 -11.32 -29.58 21.96
N HIS A 467 -12.02 -28.65 22.62
CA HIS A 467 -12.67 -27.52 22.01
C HIS A 467 -12.19 -26.24 22.68
N GLN A 468 -11.63 -25.31 21.92
CA GLN A 468 -11.35 -23.95 22.36
C GLN A 468 -12.45 -23.03 21.84
N ASP A 469 -13.38 -22.68 22.71
CA ASP A 469 -14.33 -21.61 22.40
C ASP A 469 -13.66 -20.26 22.65
N LEU A 470 -13.82 -19.35 21.71
CA LEU A 470 -13.22 -18.02 21.77
C LEU A 470 -14.20 -16.96 21.33
N TYR A 471 -14.39 -15.94 22.14
CA TYR A 471 -15.17 -14.75 21.82
C TYR A 471 -14.32 -13.50 22.01
N LYS A 472 -14.23 -12.68 20.97
CA LYS A 472 -13.52 -11.40 20.98
C LYS A 472 -14.47 -10.30 20.53
N ARG A 473 -14.52 -9.22 21.30
CA ARG A 473 -15.23 -8.00 20.93
C ARG A 473 -14.41 -6.78 21.23
N THR A 474 -14.33 -5.87 20.28
CA THR A 474 -13.70 -4.56 20.47
C THR A 474 -14.65 -3.45 20.04
N GLN A 475 -14.63 -2.35 20.79
CA GLN A 475 -15.35 -1.13 20.47
C GLN A 475 -14.44 0.05 20.74
N ASP A 476 -14.24 0.88 19.75
CA ASP A 476 -13.44 2.10 19.84
C ASP A 476 -14.34 3.28 19.48
N LEU A 477 -14.47 4.24 20.38
CA LEU A 477 -15.13 5.51 20.13
C LEU A 477 -14.10 6.63 20.33
N GLN A 478 -13.97 7.50 19.36
CA GLN A 478 -13.06 8.63 19.42
C GLN A 478 -13.75 9.92 19.01
N GLY A 479 -13.47 10.99 19.74
CA GLY A 479 -13.83 12.35 19.41
C GLY A 479 -12.65 13.28 19.56
N GLU A 480 -12.44 14.20 18.62
CA GLU A 480 -11.35 15.18 18.64
C GLU A 480 -11.81 16.52 18.07
N LEU A 481 -11.44 17.60 18.74
CA LEU A 481 -11.58 18.98 18.27
C LEU A 481 -10.19 19.52 17.95
N VAL A 482 -10.04 20.14 16.79
CA VAL A 482 -8.78 20.71 16.29
C VAL A 482 -9.00 22.13 15.85
N GLY A 483 -8.26 23.07 16.45
CA GLY A 483 -8.17 24.44 16.02
C GLY A 483 -6.83 24.68 15.33
N LYS A 484 -6.84 25.21 14.10
CA LYS A 484 -5.65 25.61 13.36
C LYS A 484 -5.68 27.12 13.16
N PHE A 485 -4.75 27.82 13.79
CA PHE A 485 -4.70 29.26 13.86
C PHE A 485 -3.48 29.77 13.08
N ARG A 486 -3.70 30.55 12.05
CA ARG A 486 -2.62 31.28 11.37
C ARG A 486 -2.23 32.46 12.24
N ILE A 487 -1.05 32.40 12.84
CA ILE A 487 -0.52 33.45 13.74
C ILE A 487 0.39 34.43 13.01
N ALA A 488 0.92 34.04 11.85
CA ALA A 488 1.64 34.87 10.92
C ALA A 488 1.56 34.27 9.51
N GLU A 489 2.03 34.95 8.48
CA GLU A 489 1.90 34.54 7.06
C GLU A 489 2.40 33.11 6.80
N GLU A 490 3.49 32.71 7.45
CA GLU A 490 4.10 31.38 7.30
C GLU A 490 4.07 30.54 8.60
N GLN A 491 3.24 30.92 9.57
CA GLN A 491 3.19 30.26 10.87
C GLN A 491 1.78 29.81 11.23
N LEU A 492 1.67 28.53 11.60
CA LEU A 492 0.43 27.91 12.01
C LEU A 492 0.58 27.33 13.42
N LEU A 493 -0.34 27.70 14.29
CA LEU A 493 -0.53 27.07 15.59
C LEU A 493 -1.70 26.11 15.51
N GLU A 494 -1.51 24.87 15.95
CA GLU A 494 -2.56 23.89 16.02
C GLU A 494 -2.75 23.43 17.47
N VAL A 495 -4.00 23.46 17.92
CA VAL A 495 -4.43 23.01 19.24
C VAL A 495 -5.40 21.85 19.04
N ARG A 496 -5.20 20.76 19.77
CA ARG A 496 -6.04 19.56 19.71
C ARG A 496 -6.53 19.19 21.10
N VAL A 497 -7.78 18.81 21.23
CA VAL A 497 -8.34 18.22 22.45
C VAL A 497 -9.24 17.07 22.04
N GLY A 498 -9.10 15.94 22.67
CA GLY A 498 -9.91 14.78 22.32
C GLY A 498 -9.89 13.70 23.38
N ASP A 499 -10.77 12.75 23.16
CA ASP A 499 -10.88 11.54 23.97
C ASP A 499 -11.08 10.33 23.07
N LYS A 500 -10.50 9.20 23.46
CA LYS A 500 -10.67 7.91 22.84
C LYS A 500 -11.03 6.89 23.90
N TYR A 501 -12.21 6.34 23.79
CA TYR A 501 -12.68 5.21 24.59
C TYR A 501 -12.47 3.91 23.82
N GLN A 502 -11.88 2.89 24.49
CA GLN A 502 -11.73 1.55 23.96
C GLN A 502 -12.29 0.53 24.93
N TYR A 503 -13.12 -0.35 24.43
CA TYR A 503 -13.64 -1.50 25.16
C TYR A 503 -13.21 -2.78 24.45
N HIS A 504 -12.56 -3.67 25.22
CA HIS A 504 -12.17 -4.99 24.75
C HIS A 504 -12.79 -6.04 25.65
N ARG A 505 -13.40 -7.05 25.07
CA ARG A 505 -13.85 -8.25 25.77
C ARG A 505 -13.19 -9.47 25.14
N TYR A 506 -12.67 -10.32 25.98
CA TYR A 506 -12.03 -11.57 25.60
C TYR A 506 -12.59 -12.68 26.48
N VAL A 507 -13.32 -13.63 25.90
CA VAL A 507 -13.79 -14.83 26.58
C VAL A 507 -13.19 -16.03 25.91
N SER A 508 -12.60 -16.92 26.68
CA SER A 508 -12.10 -18.18 26.15
C SER A 508 -12.43 -19.34 27.09
N ALA A 509 -12.81 -20.46 26.58
CA ALA A 509 -13.08 -21.67 27.33
C ALA A 509 -12.47 -22.87 26.61
N LEU A 510 -11.65 -23.63 27.32
CA LEU A 510 -11.14 -24.91 26.84
C LEU A 510 -12.00 -26.02 27.43
N THR A 511 -12.71 -26.73 26.57
CA THR A 511 -13.70 -27.77 26.88
C THR A 511 -13.44 -29.02 26.04
N GLY A 512 -14.33 -29.98 26.01
CA GLY A 512 -14.30 -31.13 25.14
C GLY A 512 -14.59 -32.44 25.86
N ALA A 513 -14.80 -33.51 25.09
CA ALA A 513 -15.09 -34.83 25.65
C ALA A 513 -13.93 -35.42 26.48
N SER A 514 -12.72 -34.95 26.25
CA SER A 514 -11.52 -35.29 27.05
C SER A 514 -11.47 -34.64 28.44
N ASN A 515 -12.50 -33.92 28.83
CA ASN A 515 -12.67 -33.30 30.15
C ASN A 515 -11.40 -32.60 30.67
N PRO A 516 -10.90 -31.53 29.99
CA PRO A 516 -9.69 -30.84 30.39
C PRO A 516 -9.83 -30.19 31.78
N GLN A 517 -8.79 -30.35 32.61
CA GLN A 517 -8.73 -29.79 33.96
C GLN A 517 -7.43 -29.04 34.18
N PRO A 518 -7.39 -27.96 34.97
CA PRO A 518 -6.14 -27.30 35.40
C PRO A 518 -5.14 -28.32 35.95
N HIS A 519 -3.86 -28.12 35.68
CA HIS A 519 -2.82 -28.97 36.20
C HIS A 519 -2.72 -28.78 37.74
N PRO A 520 -2.63 -29.87 38.54
CA PRO A 520 -2.64 -29.78 40.00
C PRO A 520 -1.52 -28.90 40.61
N ALA A 521 -0.40 -28.76 39.92
CA ALA A 521 0.76 -28.03 40.41
C ALA A 521 0.66 -26.50 40.26
N ASP A 522 0.03 -26.02 39.19
CA ASP A 522 0.02 -24.60 38.84
C ASP A 522 -1.39 -23.98 38.85
N GLN A 523 -2.43 -24.78 38.84
CA GLN A 523 -3.83 -24.37 38.93
C GLN A 523 -4.26 -23.28 37.91
N ILE A 524 -3.55 -23.17 36.78
CA ILE A 524 -3.86 -22.15 35.78
C ILE A 524 -5.24 -22.45 35.15
N PRO A 525 -6.19 -21.50 35.16
CA PRO A 525 -7.53 -21.72 34.63
C PRO A 525 -7.53 -22.07 33.14
N LEU A 526 -8.56 -22.81 32.72
CA LEU A 526 -8.84 -23.11 31.32
C LEU A 526 -9.94 -22.23 30.74
N TYR A 527 -10.30 -21.18 31.47
CA TYR A 527 -11.34 -20.23 31.14
C TYR A 527 -10.85 -18.80 31.39
N ASN A 528 -11.21 -17.88 30.51
CA ASN A 528 -11.00 -16.44 30.68
C ASN A 528 -12.31 -15.69 30.37
N ASP A 529 -12.66 -14.68 31.16
CA ASP A 529 -13.62 -13.62 30.82
C ASP A 529 -13.05 -12.29 31.29
N ALA A 530 -12.27 -11.69 30.40
CA ALA A 530 -11.60 -10.44 30.65
C ALA A 530 -12.26 -9.28 29.89
N ARG A 531 -12.42 -8.14 30.56
CA ARG A 531 -12.95 -6.89 30.00
C ARG A 531 -11.97 -5.77 30.32
N LEU A 532 -11.53 -5.07 29.30
CA LEU A 532 -10.59 -3.98 29.41
C LEU A 532 -11.24 -2.68 28.91
N TYR A 533 -11.25 -1.69 29.76
CA TYR A 533 -11.74 -0.34 29.46
C TYR A 533 -10.54 0.61 29.47
N LEU A 534 -10.36 1.34 28.39
CA LEU A 534 -9.30 2.34 28.24
C LEU A 534 -9.91 3.68 27.82
N HIS A 535 -9.53 4.75 28.48
CA HIS A 535 -9.81 6.12 28.07
C HIS A 535 -8.50 6.87 27.87
N TYR A 536 -8.33 7.45 26.70
CA TYR A 536 -7.18 8.25 26.31
C TYR A 536 -7.63 9.70 26.09
N SER A 537 -7.75 10.46 27.18
CA SER A 537 -7.98 11.90 27.06
C SER A 537 -6.67 12.60 26.70
N HIS A 538 -6.71 13.52 25.75
CA HIS A 538 -5.50 14.22 25.34
C HIS A 538 -5.75 15.69 25.02
N ALA A 539 -4.70 16.47 25.28
CA ALA A 539 -4.58 17.84 24.80
C ALA A 539 -3.20 18.02 24.19
N GLY A 540 -3.14 18.62 23.03
CA GLY A 540 -1.90 18.82 22.29
C GLY A 540 -1.81 20.20 21.66
N ILE A 541 -0.57 20.65 21.53
CA ILE A 541 -0.23 21.89 20.85
C ILE A 541 0.90 21.59 19.85
N SER A 542 0.79 22.12 18.65
CA SER A 542 1.91 22.10 17.71
C SER A 542 2.03 23.43 16.97
N TRP A 543 3.26 23.83 16.74
CA TRP A 543 3.62 25.01 15.98
C TRP A 543 4.34 24.60 14.72
N ARG A 544 3.90 25.14 13.59
CA ARG A 544 4.50 24.93 12.28
C ARG A 544 4.96 26.25 11.70
N LYS A 545 6.21 26.33 11.29
CA LYS A 545 6.79 27.44 10.53
C LYS A 545 7.23 26.93 9.17
N THR A 546 6.91 27.69 8.10
CA THR A 546 7.42 27.45 6.76
C THR A 546 8.12 28.74 6.33
N GLU A 547 9.41 28.71 6.09
CA GLU A 547 10.20 29.86 5.69
C GLU A 547 11.03 29.50 4.47
N GLY A 548 10.60 29.97 3.31
CA GLY A 548 11.24 29.65 2.05
C GLY A 548 11.33 28.15 1.81
N ALA A 549 12.55 27.62 1.78
CA ALA A 549 12.83 26.19 1.60
C ALA A 549 12.70 25.35 2.88
N PHE A 550 12.67 25.96 4.04
CA PHE A 550 12.68 25.27 5.33
C PHE A 550 11.28 25.19 5.94
N ARG A 551 10.93 24.03 6.47
CA ARG A 551 9.73 23.80 7.25
C ARG A 551 10.08 23.12 8.56
N ALA A 552 9.58 23.66 9.65
CA ALA A 552 9.65 23.05 10.98
C ALA A 552 8.25 22.85 11.56
N THR A 553 8.01 21.71 12.19
CA THR A 553 6.83 21.47 13.02
C THR A 553 7.32 20.93 14.37
N LEU A 554 6.98 21.62 15.43
CA LEU A 554 7.30 21.25 16.80
C LEU A 554 5.98 21.09 17.55
N GLY A 555 5.82 20.02 18.31
CA GLY A 555 4.60 19.81 19.07
C GLY A 555 4.80 18.92 20.25
N ALA A 556 3.85 18.98 21.17
CA ALA A 556 3.73 18.07 22.29
C ALA A 556 2.25 17.78 22.56
N LYS A 557 1.98 16.55 23.01
CA LYS A 557 0.66 16.07 23.36
C LYS A 557 0.74 15.50 24.78
N GLY A 558 -0.04 16.07 25.68
CA GLY A 558 -0.31 15.49 26.99
C GLY A 558 -1.39 14.41 26.86
N LEU A 559 -1.17 13.27 27.43
CA LEU A 559 -2.05 12.11 27.41
C LEU A 559 -2.36 11.67 28.81
N MET A 560 -3.63 11.56 29.15
CA MET A 560 -4.12 10.92 30.36
C MET A 560 -4.79 9.61 29.96
N LEU A 561 -4.22 8.51 30.42
CA LEU A 561 -4.79 7.19 30.24
C LEU A 561 -5.47 6.76 31.54
N TYR A 562 -6.76 6.47 31.48
CA TYR A 562 -7.46 5.69 32.47
C TYR A 562 -7.60 4.26 31.96
N HIS A 563 -7.36 3.28 32.83
CA HIS A 563 -7.56 1.87 32.54
C HIS A 563 -8.35 1.18 33.65
N ASP A 564 -9.16 0.20 33.28
CA ASP A 564 -9.91 -0.69 34.18
C ASP A 564 -9.96 -2.08 33.56
N LEU A 565 -9.28 -3.06 34.16
CA LEU A 565 -9.32 -4.47 33.79
C LEU A 565 -10.19 -5.23 34.78
N GLN A 566 -11.21 -5.85 34.27
CA GLN A 566 -12.06 -6.77 34.99
C GLN A 566 -11.79 -8.18 34.44
N ASP A 567 -11.09 -9.00 35.22
CA ASP A 567 -10.85 -10.42 34.93
C ASP A 567 -11.57 -11.26 36.00
N SER A 568 -12.58 -12.02 35.58
CA SER A 568 -13.45 -12.79 36.47
C SER A 568 -12.72 -13.99 37.18
N HIS A 569 -11.53 -14.33 36.67
CA HIS A 569 -10.76 -15.49 37.11
C HIS A 569 -9.31 -15.16 37.51
N ALA A 570 -9.07 -13.91 37.94
CA ALA A 570 -7.81 -13.54 38.56
C ALA A 570 -7.51 -14.49 39.71
N ILE A 571 -6.44 -15.28 39.58
CA ILE A 571 -6.01 -16.22 40.64
C ILE A 571 -5.44 -15.41 41.82
N PRO A 572 -6.06 -15.43 43.00
CA PRO A 572 -5.60 -14.61 44.14
C PRO A 572 -4.16 -14.92 44.57
N THR A 573 -3.70 -16.17 44.36
CA THR A 573 -2.33 -16.63 44.71
C THR A 573 -1.28 -16.24 43.68
N LEU A 574 -1.69 -15.75 42.53
CA LEU A 574 -0.83 -15.22 41.46
C LEU A 574 -0.85 -13.70 41.44
N GLN A 575 -1.20 -13.07 42.58
CA GLN A 575 -1.18 -11.61 42.68
C GLN A 575 0.20 -11.08 42.25
N ALA A 576 0.15 -10.29 41.20
CA ALA A 576 1.21 -9.42 40.75
C ALA A 576 1.78 -8.59 41.90
N ASP A 577 3.02 -8.15 41.79
CA ASP A 577 3.60 -7.13 42.67
C ASP A 577 2.60 -6.01 42.90
N ALA A 578 2.54 -5.49 44.11
CA ALA A 578 1.57 -4.46 44.55
C ALA A 578 1.56 -3.18 43.68
N SER A 579 2.42 -3.08 42.67
CA SER A 579 2.48 -2.02 41.68
C SER A 579 1.48 -2.15 40.52
N ASP A 580 0.87 -3.34 40.32
CA ASP A 580 0.00 -3.62 39.16
C ASP A 580 -1.48 -3.44 39.53
N ASN A 581 -1.88 -2.20 39.72
CA ASN A 581 -3.27 -1.88 39.98
C ASN A 581 -4.12 -2.14 38.72
N PRO A 582 -5.17 -3.01 38.78
CA PRO A 582 -6.04 -3.29 37.64
C PRO A 582 -6.86 -2.07 37.20
N LYS A 583 -6.87 -1.02 37.98
CA LYS A 583 -7.60 0.22 37.73
C LYS A 583 -6.75 1.42 38.13
N GLY A 584 -6.55 2.36 37.23
CA GLY A 584 -5.74 3.53 37.56
C GLY A 584 -5.62 4.56 36.45
N TYR A 585 -4.84 5.59 36.76
CA TYR A 585 -4.52 6.66 35.80
C TYR A 585 -3.02 6.72 35.53
N SER A 586 -2.66 7.04 34.31
CA SER A 586 -1.27 7.29 33.91
C SER A 586 -1.19 8.54 33.05
N LEU A 587 -0.15 9.33 33.25
CA LEU A 587 0.08 10.57 32.51
C LEU A 587 1.33 10.41 31.65
N PHE A 588 1.23 10.83 30.40
CA PHE A 588 2.32 10.77 29.44
C PHE A 588 2.43 12.08 28.67
N VAL A 589 3.63 12.38 28.19
CA VAL A 589 3.87 13.48 27.26
C VAL A 589 4.49 12.89 26.01
N SER A 590 3.89 13.17 24.87
CA SER A 590 4.30 12.69 23.55
C SER A 590 4.84 13.87 22.73
N PRO A 591 6.16 14.09 22.66
CA PRO A 591 6.77 15.11 21.84
C PRO A 591 6.78 14.70 20.37
N MET A 592 6.72 15.69 19.47
CA MET A 592 6.82 15.53 18.02
C MET A 592 7.69 16.63 17.42
N VAL A 593 8.63 16.23 16.57
CA VAL A 593 9.48 17.12 15.80
C VAL A 593 9.46 16.68 14.35
N ASN A 594 9.23 17.60 13.42
CA ASN A 594 9.36 17.35 12.00
C ASN A 594 10.07 18.54 11.34
N LEU A 595 11.22 18.26 10.73
CA LEU A 595 12.03 19.24 10.02
C LEU A 595 12.16 18.81 8.58
N ALA A 596 11.91 19.70 7.64
CA ALA A 596 12.06 19.44 6.22
C ALA A 596 12.74 20.62 5.52
N TYR A 597 13.66 20.29 4.62
CA TYR A 597 14.30 21.23 3.73
C TYR A 597 13.99 20.91 2.28
N ARG A 598 13.48 21.89 1.53
CA ARG A 598 13.06 21.76 0.14
C ARG A 598 14.06 22.49 -0.75
N PHE A 599 14.91 21.75 -1.43
CA PHE A 599 15.83 22.31 -2.44
C PHE A 599 15.06 22.77 -3.70
N SER A 600 14.01 22.02 -4.05
CA SER A 600 13.02 22.33 -5.09
C SER A 600 11.72 21.58 -4.77
N ASN A 601 10.66 21.75 -5.57
CA ASN A 601 9.39 21.08 -5.36
C ASN A 601 9.52 19.55 -5.32
N LEU A 602 10.45 18.99 -6.07
CA LEU A 602 10.70 17.55 -6.20
C LEU A 602 12.06 17.12 -5.62
N HIS A 603 12.69 17.96 -4.80
CA HIS A 603 13.94 17.67 -4.11
C HIS A 603 13.85 18.13 -2.65
N ARG A 604 13.73 17.17 -1.75
CA ARG A 604 13.52 17.42 -0.33
C ARG A 604 14.24 16.45 0.58
N LEU A 605 14.62 16.95 1.75
CA LEU A 605 15.15 16.18 2.88
C LEU A 605 14.24 16.39 4.08
N GLY A 606 13.89 15.34 4.79
CA GLY A 606 13.05 15.40 5.98
C GLY A 606 13.62 14.57 7.12
N ILE A 607 13.49 15.08 8.34
CA ILE A 607 13.82 14.40 9.59
C ILE A 607 12.62 14.53 10.50
N SER A 608 12.16 13.42 11.06
CA SER A 608 11.08 13.45 12.05
C SER A 608 11.39 12.59 13.26
N TYR A 609 10.85 13.01 14.39
CA TYR A 609 10.83 12.25 15.63
C TYR A 609 9.45 12.30 16.24
N SER A 610 8.94 11.17 16.69
CA SER A 610 7.71 11.08 17.47
C SER A 610 7.86 10.06 18.60
N MET A 611 7.10 10.27 19.67
CA MET A 611 6.89 9.31 20.72
C MET A 611 5.40 9.00 20.80
N ASP A 612 5.04 7.75 20.59
CA ASP A 612 3.65 7.30 20.55
C ASP A 612 3.36 6.34 21.72
N LEU A 613 2.11 6.36 22.20
CA LEU A 613 1.61 5.43 23.18
C LEU A 613 0.83 4.33 22.47
N GLU A 614 1.26 3.09 22.61
CA GLU A 614 0.59 1.90 22.06
C GLU A 614 0.03 1.03 23.19
N ASN A 615 -1.14 0.41 22.99
CA ASN A 615 -1.70 -0.53 23.98
C ASN A 615 -1.25 -1.97 23.69
N THR A 616 -1.17 -2.78 24.75
CA THR A 616 -0.76 -4.18 24.68
C THR A 616 -1.88 -5.11 24.17
N GLY A 617 -3.11 -4.62 24.09
CA GLY A 617 -4.31 -5.44 23.87
C GLY A 617 -4.72 -6.22 25.14
N ILE A 618 -5.85 -6.90 25.05
CA ILE A 618 -6.41 -7.62 26.21
C ILE A 618 -5.79 -9.00 26.42
N ARG A 619 -5.38 -9.68 25.36
CA ARG A 619 -4.92 -11.07 25.41
C ARG A 619 -3.70 -11.29 26.33
N PRO A 620 -2.64 -10.46 26.31
CA PRO A 620 -1.51 -10.59 27.23
C PRO A 620 -1.87 -10.41 28.70
N LEU A 621 -3.06 -9.91 28.97
CA LEU A 621 -3.56 -9.57 30.32
C LEU A 621 -4.49 -10.65 30.89
N THR A 622 -4.72 -11.76 30.18
CA THR A 622 -5.59 -12.86 30.63
C THR A 622 -4.83 -13.86 31.50
N SER A 623 -5.53 -14.46 32.46
CA SER A 623 -4.93 -15.33 33.48
C SER A 623 -5.00 -16.84 33.19
N GLY A 624 -5.78 -17.25 32.20
CA GLY A 624 -5.98 -18.66 31.86
C GLY A 624 -5.34 -19.07 30.52
N TYR A 625 -5.19 -20.38 30.34
CA TYR A 625 -4.71 -20.96 29.09
C TYR A 625 -5.70 -20.73 27.94
N THR A 626 -5.14 -20.52 26.75
CA THR A 626 -5.87 -20.49 25.47
C THR A 626 -5.12 -21.33 24.46
N ALA A 627 -5.77 -22.31 23.88
CA ALA A 627 -5.21 -23.07 22.75
C ALA A 627 -5.20 -22.18 21.49
N GLN A 628 -4.09 -22.22 20.75
CA GLN A 628 -3.94 -21.59 19.45
C GLN A 628 -3.93 -22.63 18.33
N SER A 629 -3.50 -23.84 18.67
CA SER A 629 -3.50 -25.05 17.86
C SER A 629 -3.31 -26.25 18.80
N TYR A 630 -3.32 -27.45 18.26
CA TYR A 630 -3.08 -28.68 19.03
C TYR A 630 -1.72 -28.71 19.76
N ARG A 631 -0.74 -27.92 19.33
CA ARG A 631 0.62 -27.89 19.88
C ARG A 631 1.06 -26.50 20.37
N SER A 632 0.18 -25.52 20.34
CA SER A 632 0.52 -24.18 20.79
C SER A 632 -0.53 -23.65 21.77
N PHE A 633 -0.09 -23.38 22.99
CA PHE A 633 -0.90 -22.87 24.07
C PHE A 633 -0.35 -21.52 24.51
N TRP A 634 -1.25 -20.63 24.83
CA TRP A 634 -0.93 -19.29 25.28
C TRP A 634 -1.43 -19.06 26.69
N TRP A 635 -0.64 -18.34 27.47
CA TRP A 635 -1.00 -17.87 28.79
C TRP A 635 -0.52 -16.42 28.96
N GLY A 636 -1.31 -15.53 29.56
CA GLY A 636 -0.94 -14.12 29.80
C GLY A 636 0.17 -13.92 30.83
N GLY A 637 0.51 -14.97 31.59
CA GLY A 637 1.63 -14.95 32.53
C GLY A 637 1.29 -14.45 33.94
N ARG A 638 2.31 -14.51 34.82
CA ARG A 638 2.22 -14.10 36.23
C ARG A 638 2.66 -12.64 36.35
N GLY A 639 1.72 -11.72 36.43
CA GLY A 639 1.94 -10.52 37.20
C GLY A 639 2.57 -9.30 36.56
N HIS A 640 2.67 -9.15 35.23
CA HIS A 640 3.04 -7.87 34.63
C HIS A 640 1.91 -7.31 33.81
N ARG A 641 1.28 -6.22 34.27
CA ARG A 641 0.10 -5.61 33.63
C ARG A 641 0.44 -4.22 33.10
N ASP A 642 1.44 -4.13 32.21
CA ASP A 642 1.66 -2.90 31.46
C ASP A 642 0.56 -2.76 30.40
N TRP A 643 -0.35 -1.84 30.63
CA TRP A 643 -1.48 -1.55 29.72
C TRP A 643 -1.05 -0.96 28.41
N VAL A 644 0.04 -0.21 28.46
CA VAL A 644 0.59 0.54 27.35
C VAL A 644 2.11 0.58 27.41
N TYR A 645 2.70 0.81 26.28
CA TYR A 645 4.14 1.05 26.16
C TYR A 645 4.43 2.25 25.28
N LEU A 646 5.56 2.89 25.54
CA LEU A 646 6.05 4.01 24.76
C LEU A 646 6.87 3.50 23.59
N LYS A 647 6.60 4.04 22.40
CA LYS A 647 7.34 3.78 21.17
C LYS A 647 7.96 5.06 20.66
N HIS A 648 9.27 5.07 20.64
CA HIS A 648 10.07 6.14 20.03
C HIS A 648 10.29 5.81 18.57
N ARG A 649 10.15 6.80 17.71
CA ARG A 649 10.38 6.68 16.27
C ARG A 649 11.16 7.87 15.77
N ALA A 650 12.21 7.62 15.00
CA ALA A 650 12.96 8.63 14.26
C ALA A 650 13.02 8.21 12.78
N ASP A 651 12.65 9.11 11.89
CA ASP A 651 12.65 8.88 10.45
C ASP A 651 13.55 9.91 9.76
N LEU A 652 14.36 9.46 8.80
CA LEU A 652 15.09 10.26 7.84
C LEU A 652 14.57 9.94 6.44
N SER A 653 14.13 10.95 5.70
CA SER A 653 13.59 10.78 4.35
C SER A 653 14.29 11.70 3.36
N TYR A 654 14.62 11.20 2.19
CA TYR A 654 15.20 11.95 1.10
C TYR A 654 14.49 11.60 -0.21
N LEU A 655 14.03 12.64 -0.91
CA LEU A 655 13.40 12.51 -2.21
C LEU A 655 14.10 13.45 -3.20
N LEU A 656 14.49 12.93 -4.34
CA LEU A 656 14.96 13.68 -5.50
C LEU A 656 14.27 13.15 -6.76
N TYR A 657 13.64 14.03 -7.50
CA TYR A 657 13.27 13.79 -8.89
C TYR A 657 13.84 14.93 -9.73
N ASN A 658 14.64 14.61 -10.72
CA ASN A 658 15.24 15.56 -11.65
C ASN A 658 14.87 15.16 -13.08
N ASP A 659 14.03 15.98 -13.73
CA ASP A 659 13.55 15.71 -15.08
C ASP A 659 14.65 15.85 -16.14
N ASP A 660 15.47 16.89 -16.04
CA ASP A 660 16.55 17.15 -17.00
C ASP A 660 17.55 16.00 -17.08
N ARG A 661 17.78 15.33 -15.93
CA ARG A 661 18.68 14.17 -15.81
C ARG A 661 17.94 12.85 -15.82
N SER A 662 16.60 12.87 -15.84
CA SER A 662 15.72 11.69 -15.76
C SER A 662 16.11 10.75 -14.61
N VAL A 663 16.37 11.32 -13.44
CA VAL A 663 16.81 10.60 -12.23
C VAL A 663 15.75 10.72 -11.15
N SER A 664 15.43 9.59 -10.51
CA SER A 664 14.58 9.52 -9.32
C SER A 664 15.32 8.81 -8.18
N ILE A 665 15.32 9.42 -7.00
CA ILE A 665 15.86 8.85 -5.76
C ILE A 665 14.83 8.98 -4.67
N ASN A 666 14.51 7.88 -4.00
CA ASN A 666 13.75 7.88 -2.77
C ASN A 666 14.45 7.02 -1.73
N ALA A 667 14.89 7.63 -0.65
CA ALA A 667 15.53 6.96 0.47
C ALA A 667 14.78 7.27 1.77
N ASN A 668 14.61 6.25 2.59
CA ASN A 668 14.03 6.37 3.92
C ASN A 668 14.81 5.49 4.89
N ALA A 669 15.15 6.03 6.06
CA ALA A 669 15.68 5.26 7.17
C ALA A 669 14.84 5.53 8.41
N ARG A 670 14.45 4.48 9.12
CA ARG A 670 13.63 4.53 10.32
C ARG A 670 14.30 3.79 11.44
N TYR A 671 14.42 4.44 12.58
CA TYR A 671 14.77 3.81 13.84
C TYR A 671 13.56 3.81 14.76
N SER A 672 13.25 2.67 15.36
CA SER A 672 12.23 2.58 16.40
C SER A 672 12.76 1.85 17.64
N ARG A 673 12.31 2.30 18.82
CA ARG A 673 12.59 1.69 20.10
C ARG A 673 11.31 1.62 20.92
N LYS A 674 11.01 0.45 21.44
CA LYS A 674 9.82 0.21 22.26
C LYS A 674 10.10 -0.81 23.36
N ARG A 675 9.41 -0.65 24.49
CA ARG A 675 9.27 -1.71 25.48
C ARG A 675 7.90 -2.33 25.30
N GLU A 676 7.85 -3.59 25.00
CA GLU A 676 6.59 -4.29 24.79
C GLU A 676 6.63 -5.65 25.48
N TYR A 677 5.47 -6.32 25.56
CA TYR A 677 5.45 -7.69 25.96
C TYR A 677 6.10 -8.58 24.92
N ALA A 678 6.94 -9.48 25.37
CA ALA A 678 7.47 -10.58 24.60
C ALA A 678 6.94 -11.91 25.16
N THR A 679 7.21 -13.00 24.47
CA THR A 679 6.83 -14.35 24.86
C THR A 679 8.02 -15.13 25.37
N SER A 680 7.91 -15.64 26.61
CA SER A 680 8.76 -16.72 27.10
C SER A 680 8.13 -18.03 26.69
N THR A 681 8.84 -18.87 25.96
CA THR A 681 8.26 -20.11 25.46
C THR A 681 8.92 -21.32 26.08
N THR A 682 8.09 -22.18 26.67
CA THR A 682 8.51 -23.50 27.16
C THR A 682 8.12 -24.57 26.15
N VAL A 683 9.10 -25.34 25.70
CA VAL A 683 8.88 -26.45 24.75
C VAL A 683 8.74 -27.75 25.52
N ARG A 684 7.65 -28.50 25.22
CA ARG A 684 7.40 -29.86 25.78
C ARG A 684 7.11 -30.79 24.61
N GLY A 685 8.07 -31.66 24.27
CA GLY A 685 7.92 -32.53 23.08
C GLY A 685 7.71 -31.70 21.80
N ILE A 686 6.57 -31.90 21.11
CA ILE A 686 6.18 -31.12 19.93
C ILE A 686 5.35 -29.90 20.27
N SER A 687 4.93 -29.72 21.52
CA SER A 687 4.09 -28.62 21.97
C SER A 687 4.89 -27.47 22.56
N SER A 688 4.36 -26.28 22.47
CA SER A 688 4.93 -25.06 23.04
C SER A 688 3.89 -24.34 23.89
N ILE A 689 4.34 -23.83 25.04
CA ILE A 689 3.55 -22.99 25.94
C ILE A 689 4.19 -21.63 25.91
N SER A 690 3.47 -20.64 25.44
CA SER A 690 3.94 -19.26 25.40
C SER A 690 3.34 -18.47 26.55
N GLU A 691 4.20 -17.91 27.39
CA GLU A 691 3.87 -17.03 28.50
C GLU A 691 4.29 -15.61 28.14
N THR A 692 3.46 -14.63 28.50
CA THR A 692 3.78 -13.21 28.32
C THR A 692 4.72 -12.72 29.40
N TYR A 693 5.76 -11.98 29.03
CA TYR A 693 6.62 -11.25 29.94
C TYR A 693 6.99 -9.88 29.38
N ARG A 694 7.42 -8.97 30.25
CA ARG A 694 7.90 -7.65 29.86
C ARG A 694 9.31 -7.75 29.31
N ALA A 695 9.51 -7.46 28.05
CA ALA A 695 10.83 -7.36 27.46
C ALA A 695 11.52 -6.04 27.86
N PRO A 696 12.84 -6.02 28.04
CA PRO A 696 13.54 -4.79 28.42
C PRO A 696 13.46 -3.73 27.32
N ASP A 697 13.84 -4.03 26.11
CA ASP A 697 13.80 -3.14 24.94
C ASP A 697 13.79 -3.93 23.63
N ASN A 698 12.96 -3.50 22.70
CA ASN A 698 13.03 -3.89 21.31
C ASN A 698 13.45 -2.69 20.47
N GLN A 699 14.45 -2.87 19.62
CA GLN A 699 14.95 -1.84 18.71
C GLN A 699 14.92 -2.37 17.28
N GLU A 700 14.54 -1.50 16.37
CA GLU A 700 14.48 -1.80 14.93
C GLU A 700 15.08 -0.64 14.16
N LEU A 701 15.97 -0.96 13.22
CA LEU A 701 16.46 -0.02 12.21
C LEU A 701 16.09 -0.56 10.83
N SER A 702 15.25 0.16 10.13
CA SER A 702 14.88 -0.17 8.76
C SER A 702 15.33 0.91 7.78
N ALA A 703 15.80 0.49 6.60
CA ALA A 703 16.24 1.38 5.54
C ALA A 703 15.69 0.90 4.20
N TYR A 704 15.26 1.85 3.39
CA TYR A 704 14.76 1.64 2.04
C TYR A 704 15.43 2.61 1.10
N LEU A 705 15.84 2.15 -0.09
CA LEU A 705 16.38 2.97 -1.16
C LEU A 705 15.82 2.52 -2.50
N PHE A 706 15.23 3.47 -3.21
CA PHE A 706 14.86 3.34 -4.60
C PHE A 706 15.64 4.35 -5.44
N LEU A 707 16.28 3.84 -6.50
CA LEU A 707 16.95 4.64 -7.51
C LEU A 707 16.40 4.27 -8.87
N SER A 708 16.10 5.24 -9.72
CA SER A 708 15.90 4.98 -11.15
C SER A 708 16.52 6.07 -12.00
N LYS A 709 16.94 5.68 -13.19
CA LYS A 709 17.45 6.57 -14.23
C LYS A 709 17.03 6.11 -15.61
N THR A 710 16.47 7.03 -16.37
CA THR A 710 16.13 6.82 -17.77
C THR A 710 17.25 7.35 -18.66
N PHE A 711 17.71 6.53 -19.58
CA PHE A 711 18.75 6.85 -20.57
C PHE A 711 18.12 6.91 -21.96
N ALA A 712 18.53 7.89 -22.76
CA ALA A 712 18.11 8.08 -24.15
C ALA A 712 16.57 8.02 -24.34
N ALA A 713 15.78 8.37 -23.32
CA ALA A 713 14.32 8.37 -23.25
C ALA A 713 13.63 7.00 -23.43
N PHE A 714 14.36 5.88 -23.49
CA PHE A 714 13.76 4.54 -23.70
C PHE A 714 14.43 3.40 -22.90
N TRP A 715 15.50 3.65 -22.14
CA TRP A 715 16.07 2.69 -21.19
C TRP A 715 15.87 3.19 -19.77
N GLU A 716 15.14 2.47 -18.95
CA GLU A 716 15.05 2.73 -17.52
C GLU A 716 15.83 1.65 -16.76
N ILE A 717 16.76 2.08 -15.91
CA ILE A 717 17.49 1.23 -14.98
C ILE A 717 17.00 1.60 -13.57
N SER A 718 16.66 0.61 -12.77
CA SER A 718 16.21 0.81 -11.40
C SER A 718 16.94 -0.10 -10.40
N LEU A 719 17.15 0.42 -9.20
CA LEU A 719 17.62 -0.31 -8.04
C LEU A 719 16.62 -0.11 -6.90
N ASN A 720 16.17 -1.21 -6.34
CA ASN A 720 15.32 -1.21 -5.17
C ASN A 720 15.98 -2.05 -4.07
N THR A 721 16.15 -1.49 -2.87
CA THR A 721 16.75 -2.23 -1.76
C THR A 721 16.04 -1.87 -0.45
N SER A 722 15.83 -2.88 0.39
CA SER A 722 15.28 -2.71 1.73
C SER A 722 16.04 -3.57 2.74
N HIS A 723 16.29 -3.01 3.91
CA HIS A 723 17.03 -3.63 4.99
C HIS A 723 16.33 -3.39 6.32
N SER A 724 16.27 -4.41 7.17
CA SER A 724 15.79 -4.31 8.54
C SER A 724 16.74 -5.02 9.48
N LEU A 725 17.07 -4.38 10.58
CA LEU A 725 17.86 -4.89 11.69
C LEU A 725 17.03 -4.79 12.97
N ASP A 726 16.81 -5.92 13.63
CA ASP A 726 16.09 -5.98 14.89
C ASP A 726 16.99 -6.47 16.01
N TRP A 727 16.89 -5.82 17.18
CA TRP A 727 17.54 -6.23 18.42
C TRP A 727 16.46 -6.42 19.49
N ALA A 728 16.41 -7.60 20.07
CA ALA A 728 15.42 -7.98 21.05
C ALA A 728 15.99 -9.03 22.02
N GLU A 729 15.19 -9.42 22.99
CA GLU A 729 15.45 -10.53 23.90
C GLU A 729 14.56 -11.72 23.53
N SER A 730 15.11 -12.92 23.63
CA SER A 730 14.37 -14.18 23.46
C SER A 730 14.43 -14.98 24.75
N ARG A 731 13.30 -15.60 25.13
CA ARG A 731 13.23 -16.53 26.28
C ARG A 731 12.68 -17.87 25.82
N VAL A 732 13.50 -18.89 25.97
CA VAL A 732 13.10 -20.27 25.62
C VAL A 732 13.56 -21.20 26.73
N ASN A 733 12.64 -22.02 27.28
CA ASN A 733 12.89 -22.95 28.37
C ASN A 733 13.59 -22.30 29.57
N GLY A 734 13.20 -21.06 29.93
CA GLY A 734 13.79 -20.28 31.00
C GLY A 734 15.12 -19.61 30.66
N LEU A 735 15.74 -19.91 29.52
CA LEU A 735 17.01 -19.29 29.11
C LEU A 735 16.71 -17.95 28.40
N VAL A 736 17.29 -16.89 28.96
CA VAL A 736 17.24 -15.55 28.39
C VAL A 736 18.48 -15.32 27.53
N GLN A 737 18.28 -14.88 26.29
CA GLN A 737 19.38 -14.61 25.39
C GLN A 737 19.11 -13.43 24.46
N PRO A 738 20.12 -12.62 24.11
CA PRO A 738 19.95 -11.58 23.11
C PRO A 738 19.67 -12.20 21.74
N ARG A 739 18.78 -11.53 21.01
CA ARG A 739 18.40 -11.88 19.64
C ARG A 739 18.74 -10.73 18.70
N GLN A 740 19.36 -11.04 17.61
CA GLN A 740 19.57 -10.12 16.52
C GLN A 740 19.06 -10.74 15.21
N SER A 741 18.20 -10.04 14.47
CA SER A 741 17.79 -10.43 13.14
C SER A 741 18.13 -9.35 12.11
N TYR A 742 18.54 -9.78 10.94
CA TYR A 742 18.75 -8.94 9.78
C TYR A 742 17.97 -9.54 8.60
N GLU A 743 17.17 -8.70 7.96
CA GLU A 743 16.47 -9.02 6.72
C GLU A 743 16.89 -7.99 5.67
N GLY A 744 17.31 -8.46 4.50
CA GLY A 744 17.73 -7.58 3.41
C GLY A 744 17.28 -8.08 2.06
N SER A 745 16.83 -7.17 1.20
CA SER A 745 16.50 -7.44 -0.19
C SER A 745 17.12 -6.41 -1.11
N VAL A 746 17.57 -6.88 -2.27
CA VAL A 746 18.09 -6.04 -3.35
C VAL A 746 17.49 -6.51 -4.66
N GLU A 747 16.95 -5.60 -5.48
CA GLU A 747 16.47 -5.88 -6.82
C GLU A 747 16.98 -4.82 -7.78
N PHE A 748 17.60 -5.27 -8.86
CA PHE A 748 18.03 -4.46 -9.98
C PHE A 748 17.09 -4.73 -11.16
N GLY A 749 16.61 -3.67 -11.81
CA GLY A 749 15.65 -3.75 -12.91
C GLY A 749 16.10 -2.97 -14.14
N VAL A 750 15.76 -3.48 -15.31
CA VAL A 750 15.92 -2.82 -16.60
C VAL A 750 14.63 -2.95 -17.38
N THR A 751 14.13 -1.83 -17.89
CA THR A 751 12.93 -1.79 -18.73
C THR A 751 13.16 -0.93 -19.95
N THR A 752 12.68 -1.35 -21.10
CA THR A 752 12.77 -0.57 -22.34
C THR A 752 11.40 -0.07 -22.77
N SER A 753 11.38 1.07 -23.45
CA SER A 753 10.17 1.71 -24.00
C SER A 753 10.41 2.15 -25.45
N TYR A 754 10.84 1.21 -26.30
CA TYR A 754 11.05 1.49 -27.72
C TYR A 754 9.74 1.70 -28.48
N LYS A 755 9.76 2.50 -29.52
CA LYS A 755 8.67 2.61 -30.49
C LYS A 755 8.63 1.43 -31.49
N THR A 756 9.59 0.52 -31.40
CA THR A 756 9.63 -0.74 -32.16
C THR A 756 8.60 -1.73 -31.61
N PRO A 757 8.24 -2.77 -32.37
CA PRO A 757 7.34 -3.81 -31.87
C PRO A 757 7.84 -4.57 -30.64
N PHE A 758 9.13 -4.52 -30.35
CA PHE A 758 9.73 -5.27 -29.25
C PHE A 758 10.18 -4.36 -28.10
N ASN A 759 9.80 -4.73 -26.88
CA ASN A 759 10.32 -4.16 -25.65
C ASN A 759 10.78 -5.27 -24.70
N LEU A 760 11.74 -4.95 -23.85
CA LEU A 760 12.38 -5.87 -22.93
C LEU A 760 12.18 -5.43 -21.50
N THR A 761 12.00 -6.41 -20.63
CA THR A 761 12.07 -6.21 -19.16
C THR A 761 13.03 -7.24 -18.60
N ALA A 762 13.87 -6.84 -17.66
CA ALA A 762 14.72 -7.76 -16.93
C ALA A 762 14.84 -7.28 -15.49
N SER A 763 14.84 -8.22 -14.55
CA SER A 763 15.21 -7.93 -13.16
C SER A 763 16.00 -9.07 -12.57
N ALA A 764 16.93 -8.73 -11.68
CA ALA A 764 17.67 -9.69 -10.89
C ALA A 764 17.80 -9.17 -9.46
N GLY A 765 17.65 -10.06 -8.51
CA GLY A 765 17.72 -9.66 -7.11
C GLY A 765 17.86 -10.83 -6.17
N GLY A 766 17.88 -10.50 -4.90
CA GLY A 766 17.97 -11.49 -3.85
C GLY A 766 17.46 -10.98 -2.51
N TYR A 767 17.20 -11.92 -1.66
CA TYR A 767 16.79 -11.74 -0.28
C TYR A 767 17.77 -12.51 0.61
N HIS A 768 18.24 -11.87 1.68
CA HIS A 768 19.11 -12.46 2.67
C HIS A 768 18.56 -12.22 4.06
N ASP A 769 18.45 -13.32 4.81
CA ASP A 769 17.96 -13.34 6.17
C ASP A 769 19.03 -13.95 7.09
N ARG A 770 19.34 -13.27 8.18
CA ARG A 770 20.30 -13.71 9.17
C ARG A 770 19.71 -13.54 10.56
N TYR A 771 19.64 -14.64 11.28
CA TYR A 771 19.11 -14.72 12.62
C TYR A 771 20.19 -15.21 13.58
N VAL A 772 20.50 -14.44 14.62
CA VAL A 772 21.59 -14.67 15.54
C VAL A 772 21.04 -14.81 16.95
N LEU A 773 21.35 -15.92 17.60
CA LEU A 773 21.17 -16.20 19.03
C LEU A 773 22.52 -16.62 19.61
N ASN A 774 22.65 -16.63 20.93
CA ASN A 774 23.84 -17.19 21.58
C ASN A 774 24.06 -18.67 21.23
N SER A 775 22.96 -19.40 20.95
CA SER A 775 22.98 -20.82 20.57
C SER A 775 23.45 -21.07 19.13
N GLY A 776 23.52 -20.05 18.29
CA GLY A 776 23.94 -20.21 16.90
C GLY A 776 23.45 -19.13 15.94
N ILE A 777 23.85 -19.28 14.68
CA ILE A 777 23.47 -18.39 13.58
C ILE A 777 22.72 -19.19 12.53
N SER A 778 21.52 -18.73 12.19
CA SER A 778 20.78 -19.22 11.04
C SER A 778 20.85 -18.20 9.90
N ARG A 779 21.05 -18.68 8.68
CA ARG A 779 21.10 -17.84 7.46
C ARG A 779 20.23 -18.47 6.40
N TYR A 780 19.52 -17.60 5.67
CA TYR A 780 18.76 -17.99 4.50
C TYR A 780 19.04 -16.99 3.38
N THR A 781 19.29 -17.49 2.18
CA THR A 781 19.52 -16.66 1.00
C THR A 781 18.67 -17.19 -0.15
N TYR A 782 17.98 -16.27 -0.80
CA TYR A 782 17.15 -16.53 -1.97
C TYR A 782 17.57 -15.57 -3.07
N GLY A 783 17.80 -16.08 -4.27
CA GLY A 783 18.10 -15.28 -5.45
C GLY A 783 17.05 -15.50 -6.53
N MET A 784 16.72 -14.45 -7.27
CA MET A 784 15.81 -14.51 -8.40
C MET A 784 16.32 -13.68 -9.58
N ALA A 785 16.00 -14.11 -10.77
CA ALA A 785 16.16 -13.34 -12.00
C ALA A 785 14.91 -13.55 -12.87
N LYS A 786 14.43 -12.48 -13.49
CA LYS A 786 13.30 -12.51 -14.41
C LYS A 786 13.71 -11.79 -15.70
N GLY A 787 13.21 -12.26 -16.83
CA GLY A 787 13.40 -11.59 -18.11
C GLY A 787 12.13 -11.76 -18.95
N GLY A 788 11.73 -10.70 -19.63
CA GLY A 788 10.54 -10.71 -20.46
C GLY A 788 10.73 -9.98 -21.77
N VAL A 789 10.04 -10.46 -22.79
CA VAL A 789 9.94 -9.84 -24.11
C VAL A 789 8.47 -9.50 -24.35
N ILE A 790 8.21 -8.27 -24.73
CA ILE A 790 6.90 -7.78 -25.10
C ILE A 790 6.94 -7.47 -26.60
N PHE A 791 6.05 -8.11 -27.34
CA PHE A 791 5.84 -7.85 -28.76
C PHE A 791 4.46 -7.22 -28.98
N SER A 792 4.40 -6.15 -29.75
CA SER A 792 3.12 -5.52 -30.13
C SER A 792 3.22 -4.97 -31.56
N LYS A 793 2.44 -5.53 -32.47
CA LYS A 793 2.34 -5.05 -33.85
C LYS A 793 0.95 -5.33 -34.44
N GLY A 794 0.23 -4.27 -34.76
CA GLY A 794 -1.13 -4.38 -35.28
C GLY A 794 -2.07 -5.10 -34.33
N SER A 795 -2.76 -6.12 -34.79
CA SER A 795 -3.71 -6.92 -34.01
C SER A 795 -3.05 -7.97 -33.12
N VAL A 796 -1.73 -8.16 -33.17
CA VAL A 796 -1.01 -9.18 -32.40
C VAL A 796 -0.27 -8.53 -31.26
N LYS A 797 -0.51 -9.04 -30.04
CA LYS A 797 0.25 -8.71 -28.85
C LYS A 797 0.72 -10.01 -28.21
N ALA A 798 1.99 -10.06 -27.80
CA ALA A 798 2.54 -11.24 -27.14
C ALA A 798 3.50 -10.83 -26.04
N THR A 799 3.43 -11.52 -24.93
CA THR A 799 4.41 -11.44 -23.85
C THR A 799 4.98 -12.82 -23.60
N LEU A 800 6.28 -12.88 -23.40
CA LEU A 800 6.98 -14.07 -22.98
C LEU A 800 7.87 -13.69 -21.79
N GLU A 801 7.64 -14.31 -20.66
CA GLU A 801 8.39 -14.06 -19.44
C GLU A 801 9.02 -15.35 -18.93
N SER A 802 10.28 -15.28 -18.52
CA SER A 802 10.98 -16.37 -17.89
C SER A 802 11.52 -15.90 -16.55
N GLY A 803 11.33 -16.72 -15.52
CA GLY A 803 11.85 -16.47 -14.19
C GLY A 803 12.72 -17.64 -13.72
N TYR A 804 13.84 -17.30 -13.09
CA TYR A 804 14.69 -18.24 -12.38
C TYR A 804 14.76 -17.84 -10.91
N SER A 805 14.62 -18.80 -10.01
CA SER A 805 14.86 -18.56 -8.61
C SER A 805 15.63 -19.73 -7.97
N GLN A 806 16.50 -19.38 -7.04
CA GLN A 806 17.30 -20.34 -6.29
C GLN A 806 17.30 -19.98 -4.81
N SER A 807 17.05 -20.97 -3.96
CA SER A 807 17.27 -20.88 -2.53
C SER A 807 18.35 -21.85 -2.08
N ALA A 808 19.18 -21.43 -1.14
CA ALA A 808 20.19 -22.28 -0.53
C ALA A 808 19.63 -22.90 0.75
N LEU A 809 19.47 -24.21 0.76
CA LEU A 809 19.00 -24.99 1.90
C LEU A 809 20.04 -26.08 2.19
N ARG A 810 20.74 -26.00 3.34
CA ARG A 810 21.73 -27.02 3.79
C ARG A 810 22.63 -27.58 2.68
N GLY A 811 23.14 -26.69 1.80
CA GLY A 811 24.00 -27.09 0.67
C GLY A 811 23.22 -27.73 -0.51
N ARG A 812 21.91 -27.92 -0.43
CA ARG A 812 21.07 -28.31 -1.56
C ARG A 812 20.35 -27.06 -2.07
N GLY A 813 20.67 -26.65 -3.28
CA GLY A 813 19.96 -25.56 -3.94
C GLY A 813 18.64 -26.04 -4.51
N ILE A 814 17.52 -25.47 -4.07
CA ILE A 814 16.24 -25.64 -4.74
C ILE A 814 16.16 -24.61 -5.84
N ARG A 815 16.00 -25.07 -7.06
CA ARG A 815 15.94 -24.26 -8.28
C ARG A 815 14.54 -24.32 -8.85
N ASN A 816 14.00 -23.16 -9.20
CA ASN A 816 12.72 -23.07 -9.87
C ASN A 816 12.89 -22.24 -11.14
N VAL A 817 12.37 -22.75 -12.24
CA VAL A 817 12.28 -22.03 -13.51
C VAL A 817 10.81 -21.84 -13.85
N LEU A 818 10.43 -20.59 -14.13
CA LEU A 818 9.10 -20.21 -14.58
C LEU A 818 9.17 -19.85 -16.07
N LEU A 819 8.15 -20.24 -16.81
CA LEU A 819 7.93 -19.76 -18.17
C LEU A 819 6.46 -19.44 -18.32
N GLU A 820 6.19 -18.18 -18.66
CA GLU A 820 4.83 -17.66 -18.82
C GLU A 820 4.70 -16.96 -20.17
N THR A 821 3.54 -17.06 -20.76
CA THR A 821 3.25 -16.39 -22.02
C THR A 821 1.80 -15.93 -22.06
N GLU A 822 1.58 -14.82 -22.72
CA GLU A 822 0.25 -14.37 -23.09
C GLU A 822 0.32 -13.90 -24.55
N ILE A 823 -0.53 -14.47 -25.42
CA ILE A 823 -0.63 -14.10 -26.83
C ILE A 823 -2.08 -13.69 -27.08
N SER A 824 -2.27 -12.47 -27.55
CA SER A 824 -3.58 -11.91 -27.88
C SER A 824 -3.62 -11.56 -29.36
N TYR A 825 -4.68 -12.02 -30.03
CA TYR A 825 -4.96 -11.70 -31.42
C TYR A 825 -6.35 -11.10 -31.56
N GLU A 826 -6.43 -9.82 -31.93
CA GLU A 826 -7.68 -9.12 -32.21
C GLU A 826 -8.08 -9.45 -33.66
N PHE A 827 -9.10 -10.31 -33.84
CA PHE A 827 -9.53 -10.80 -35.12
C PHE A 827 -10.78 -10.10 -35.66
N TRP A 828 -11.51 -9.41 -34.76
CA TRP A 828 -12.65 -8.58 -35.13
C TRP A 828 -12.68 -7.37 -34.20
N ASN A 829 -13.35 -6.27 -34.60
CA ASN A 829 -13.42 -5.04 -33.81
C ASN A 829 -13.71 -5.35 -32.35
N HIS A 830 -12.71 -5.11 -31.50
CA HIS A 830 -12.75 -5.32 -30.04
C HIS A 830 -12.96 -6.76 -29.55
N LEU A 831 -12.89 -7.75 -30.47
CA LEU A 831 -12.96 -9.16 -30.08
C LEU A 831 -11.59 -9.81 -30.29
N SER A 832 -11.03 -10.32 -29.20
CA SER A 832 -9.69 -10.92 -29.19
C SER A 832 -9.72 -12.35 -28.69
N LEU A 833 -8.91 -13.19 -29.30
CA LEU A 833 -8.57 -14.50 -28.78
C LEU A 833 -7.28 -14.38 -27.97
N VAL A 834 -7.28 -14.87 -26.73
CA VAL A 834 -6.15 -14.76 -25.82
C VAL A 834 -5.72 -16.15 -25.36
N LEU A 835 -4.49 -16.52 -25.68
CA LEU A 835 -3.83 -17.72 -25.19
C LEU A 835 -2.93 -17.35 -24.02
N ILE A 836 -3.17 -17.98 -22.88
CA ILE A 836 -2.37 -17.78 -21.67
C ILE A 836 -1.70 -19.10 -21.30
N GLY A 837 -0.40 -19.03 -21.08
CA GLY A 837 0.37 -20.11 -20.51
C GLY A 837 1.02 -19.65 -19.20
N ARG A 838 0.74 -20.32 -18.12
CA ARG A 838 1.34 -20.08 -16.81
C ARG A 838 2.16 -21.28 -16.39
N ASN A 839 3.38 -21.01 -15.93
CA ASN A 839 4.30 -22.06 -15.44
C ASN A 839 4.43 -23.25 -16.40
N LEU A 840 4.63 -22.98 -17.69
CA LEU A 840 4.59 -23.95 -18.78
C LEU A 840 5.60 -25.09 -18.63
N LEU A 841 6.69 -24.90 -17.90
CA LEU A 841 7.70 -25.90 -17.65
C LEU A 841 7.29 -26.91 -16.56
N ASN A 842 6.13 -26.68 -15.92
CA ASN A 842 5.68 -27.53 -14.82
C ASN A 842 4.16 -27.72 -14.81
N LEU A 843 3.67 -28.43 -15.83
CA LEU A 843 2.23 -28.68 -16.02
C LEU A 843 1.63 -29.71 -15.04
N ASN A 844 2.44 -30.40 -14.22
CA ASN A 844 1.93 -31.43 -13.32
C ASN A 844 1.69 -30.93 -11.90
N SER A 845 2.71 -30.66 -11.16
CA SER A 845 2.64 -30.08 -9.82
C SER A 845 3.98 -29.47 -9.51
N ARG A 846 3.99 -28.45 -8.69
CA ARG A 846 5.20 -27.75 -8.33
C ARG A 846 5.37 -27.78 -6.83
N GLN A 847 6.61 -27.97 -6.39
CA GLN A 847 6.97 -27.79 -5.00
C GLN A 847 7.89 -26.60 -4.84
N TRP A 848 7.55 -25.76 -3.89
CA TRP A 848 8.42 -24.67 -3.42
C TRP A 848 8.94 -25.01 -2.05
N SER A 849 10.11 -24.50 -1.74
CA SER A 849 10.64 -24.61 -0.39
C SER A 849 11.06 -23.22 0.11
N LYS A 850 10.82 -23.01 1.39
CA LYS A 850 11.32 -21.86 2.12
C LYS A 850 11.83 -22.29 3.48
N VAL A 851 12.68 -21.46 4.07
CA VAL A 851 13.10 -21.59 5.46
C VAL A 851 12.49 -20.45 6.26
N SER A 852 11.97 -20.77 7.42
CA SER A 852 11.57 -19.79 8.42
C SER A 852 12.35 -20.06 9.70
N VAL A 853 12.80 -19.00 10.33
CA VAL A 853 13.53 -19.07 11.60
C VAL A 853 12.77 -18.25 12.62
N SER A 854 12.53 -18.83 13.78
CA SER A 854 11.97 -18.19 14.96
C SER A 854 12.91 -18.37 16.14
N ASP A 855 12.54 -17.80 17.29
CA ASP A 855 13.28 -18.01 18.56
C ASP A 855 13.37 -19.48 18.98
N LEU A 856 12.45 -20.30 18.49
CA LEU A 856 12.30 -21.71 18.84
C LEU A 856 12.88 -22.64 17.78
N TYR A 857 12.43 -22.44 16.54
CA TYR A 857 12.60 -23.41 15.48
C TYR A 857 13.20 -22.79 14.22
N ARG A 858 14.09 -23.57 13.62
CA ARG A 858 14.33 -23.52 12.19
C ARG A 858 13.35 -24.49 11.52
N THR A 859 12.49 -23.98 10.66
CA THR A 859 11.51 -24.78 9.95
C THR A 859 11.79 -24.73 8.44
N GLU A 860 11.99 -25.87 7.86
CA GLU A 860 12.12 -26.04 6.41
C GLU A 860 10.76 -26.47 5.86
N TYR A 861 10.16 -25.64 5.04
CA TYR A 861 8.87 -25.90 4.40
C TYR A 861 9.07 -26.37 2.98
N THR A 862 8.37 -27.43 2.60
CA THR A 862 8.15 -27.80 1.20
C THR A 862 6.63 -27.86 0.98
N TYR A 863 6.13 -27.10 0.04
CA TYR A 863 4.71 -26.98 -0.19
C TYR A 863 4.35 -27.08 -1.67
N GLY A 864 3.14 -27.61 -1.95
CA GLY A 864 2.57 -27.66 -3.28
C GLY A 864 2.04 -26.31 -3.73
N THR A 865 2.19 -26.02 -5.01
CA THR A 865 1.63 -24.83 -5.65
C THR A 865 0.70 -25.23 -6.79
N LEU A 866 -0.09 -24.31 -7.29
CA LEU A 866 -0.92 -24.54 -8.47
C LEU A 866 -0.07 -25.08 -9.63
N PRO A 867 -0.51 -26.14 -10.33
CA PRO A 867 0.21 -26.64 -11.48
C PRO A 867 0.18 -25.66 -12.63
N GLY A 868 1.17 -25.74 -13.49
CA GLY A 868 1.19 -24.98 -14.73
C GLY A 868 -0.04 -25.30 -15.58
N HIS A 869 -0.52 -24.31 -16.33
CA HIS A 869 -1.74 -24.45 -17.10
C HIS A 869 -1.73 -23.61 -18.37
N ILE A 870 -2.57 -24.00 -19.31
CA ILE A 870 -2.81 -23.29 -20.55
C ILE A 870 -4.30 -22.99 -20.63
N LEU A 871 -4.63 -21.74 -20.94
CA LEU A 871 -5.99 -21.22 -21.09
C LEU A 871 -6.17 -20.59 -22.46
N LEU A 872 -7.32 -20.82 -23.06
CA LEU A 872 -7.77 -20.08 -24.23
C LEU A 872 -8.98 -19.27 -23.81
N LYS A 873 -8.91 -17.93 -23.97
CA LYS A 873 -9.96 -17.00 -23.60
C LYS A 873 -10.46 -16.22 -24.81
N LEU A 874 -11.74 -15.93 -24.81
CA LEU A 874 -12.34 -14.92 -25.67
C LEU A 874 -12.50 -13.63 -24.86
N ARG A 875 -12.00 -12.52 -25.40
CA ARG A 875 -12.09 -11.18 -24.79
C ARG A 875 -12.85 -10.25 -25.71
N TRP A 876 -13.88 -9.63 -25.18
CA TRP A 876 -14.62 -8.57 -25.85
C TRP A 876 -14.51 -7.26 -25.08
N GLU A 877 -14.00 -6.23 -25.74
CA GLU A 877 -13.90 -4.87 -25.22
C GLU A 877 -14.96 -4.01 -25.88
N PHE A 878 -15.73 -3.25 -25.09
CA PHE A 878 -16.80 -2.39 -25.61
C PHE A 878 -16.68 -0.97 -25.04
N GLY A 879 -17.13 0.03 -25.85
CA GLY A 879 -17.17 1.44 -25.46
C GLY A 879 -15.81 2.17 -25.41
N ASN A 880 -14.72 1.52 -25.82
CA ASN A 880 -13.35 2.06 -25.67
C ASN A 880 -12.99 3.11 -26.74
N LYS A 881 -13.64 3.14 -27.91
CA LYS A 881 -13.39 4.16 -28.94
C LYS A 881 -14.46 5.24 -28.95
N ALA A 882 -14.05 6.48 -29.16
CA ALA A 882 -14.95 7.65 -29.14
C ALA A 882 -16.10 7.54 -30.16
N LYS A 883 -15.96 6.69 -31.23
CA LYS A 883 -17.00 6.46 -32.25
C LYS A 883 -17.89 5.24 -31.99
N ASP A 884 -17.51 4.31 -31.12
CA ASP A 884 -18.16 2.99 -31.03
C ASP A 884 -19.03 2.80 -29.77
N GLY A 885 -19.13 3.80 -28.90
CA GLY A 885 -19.87 3.70 -27.65
C GLY A 885 -21.36 4.06 -27.77
N VAL A 886 -22.20 3.37 -27.02
CA VAL A 886 -23.61 3.73 -26.85
C VAL A 886 -23.71 5.01 -26.02
N GLU A 887 -24.13 6.11 -26.61
CA GLU A 887 -24.34 7.38 -25.92
C GLU A 887 -25.65 7.32 -25.14
N ILE A 888 -25.60 7.33 -23.81
CA ILE A 888 -26.79 7.45 -22.97
C ILE A 888 -27.08 8.92 -22.74
N LYS A 889 -28.10 9.46 -23.44
CA LYS A 889 -28.58 10.83 -23.20
C LYS A 889 -29.43 10.87 -21.95
N VAL A 890 -28.87 11.30 -20.84
CA VAL A 890 -29.66 11.61 -19.65
C VAL A 890 -30.43 12.92 -19.90
N ARG A 891 -31.73 12.80 -20.15
CA ARG A 891 -32.62 13.98 -20.22
C ARG A 891 -32.73 14.56 -18.82
N ARG A 892 -32.29 15.78 -18.60
CA ARG A 892 -32.66 16.59 -17.43
C ARG A 892 -34.16 16.90 -17.52
N ARG A 893 -34.93 16.49 -16.54
CA ARG A 893 -36.23 17.04 -16.24
C ARG A 893 -36.07 18.22 -15.28
#